data_b8c42038b00e20ff393c24d32d9a2c36
#
_entry.id   b8c42038b00e20ff393c24d32d9a2c36
#
_cell.length_a   1.000
_cell.length_b   1.000
_cell.length_c   1.000
_cell.angle_alpha   90.00
_cell.angle_beta   90.00
_cell.angle_gamma   90.00
#
_symmetry.space_group_name_H-M   'P 1'
#
loop_
_entity.id
_entity.type
_entity.pdbx_description
1 polymer ?
#
loop_
_entity_poly.entity_id
_entity_poly.type
_entity_poly.pdbx_seq_one_letter_code
_entity_poly.pdbx_strand_id
1 'polypeptide(L)'
;MTRIFIENNELDLTQALSQQITYAVDDLQNLDSKATTFSKTIVIPGTTRNNALLGNIFEFNNSNFTSDTAPNIAYNFNASKSAACRIEVNGLQIVKGIFRLTEILYDGDNVEYETAVFGELGGFIAKLGNSRLEDLNFSAYDHTYSIANIVASWDNAQAGSGYVYPLIDYGTYSTNKKNWRFGTFRPALFVKDYLEKIVTNSGYTLEFPLKETTRFKSLIVPHNQKQLLRSTTNFVNATGGPTNVLFGDGIDPAVDKSPIPVSGTVTANFTDFGSSGEFQYIGATSTSVRIRMTISGTTTSDTAQTFFVGIKSGSITDTYGSAQYLSFQTILNSGSGSAESFSFEFDFTTTLNTNDIIRLYACTDAPVSSSQVFNLNSTISLFNISATAATLVAATLGDSLTINDIIPKNIFQRDFFISLLKLFNLYVTEDKFIEKRLIVKPYTDFYTGVIEDWSAKMDRQKQISIKPMSEVNARYYNFKFKDDSDFFLEQYRKRYNEGYGDRIFDNGLEFAKDTEQVDIIFASTVLVGYGGEDKVYSTIFKRNNDLEENVDSVIRILQCKKITGVDTWHIQNAGGGGNIHTTTEYCYAGHFDDPDVPTNDINFGVPIELFFVLVSGAINVNQFNLYYSSYMAEITDKDSRLLTAFFKLNEQDIFNLDFATFKYIDGGLYRLSKVMDYDAGANELTKCELLRVINTTY
;
A
#
# COMPACT_ATOMS: atom_id res chain seq x y z
N MET A 1 -34.25 17.01 5.70
CA MET A 1 -34.26 16.46 4.33
C MET A 1 -32.89 15.86 4.05
N THR A 2 -32.85 14.60 3.68
CA THR A 2 -31.60 13.89 3.35
C THR A 2 -31.29 14.03 1.87
N ARG A 3 -30.02 14.25 1.53
CA ARG A 3 -29.52 14.39 0.17
C ARG A 3 -28.25 13.54 0.02
N ILE A 4 -28.13 12.83 -1.08
CA ILE A 4 -26.92 12.06 -1.43
C ILE A 4 -26.35 12.65 -2.71
N PHE A 5 -25.04 12.87 -2.70
CA PHE A 5 -24.32 13.39 -3.87
C PHE A 5 -23.23 12.38 -4.28
N ILE A 6 -23.13 12.17 -5.59
CA ILE A 6 -21.98 11.48 -6.20
C ILE A 6 -21.28 12.45 -7.14
N GLU A 7 -19.97 12.58 -7.02
CA GLU A 7 -19.16 13.53 -7.82
C GLU A 7 -19.78 14.93 -7.89
N ASN A 8 -20.33 15.43 -6.75
CA ASN A 8 -21.07 16.71 -6.63
C ASN A 8 -22.45 16.78 -7.30
N ASN A 9 -22.96 15.69 -7.86
CA ASN A 9 -24.29 15.63 -8.43
C ASN A 9 -25.27 14.95 -7.47
N GLU A 10 -26.39 15.60 -7.22
CA GLU A 10 -27.43 15.11 -6.31
C GLU A 10 -28.19 13.96 -6.95
N LEU A 11 -28.39 12.88 -6.18
CA LEU A 11 -29.24 11.75 -6.55
C LEU A 11 -30.70 12.01 -6.13
N ASP A 12 -31.61 11.55 -6.94
CA ASP A 12 -33.02 11.46 -6.56
C ASP A 12 -33.20 10.30 -5.58
N LEU A 13 -33.93 10.56 -4.49
CA LEU A 13 -34.19 9.59 -3.44
C LEU A 13 -35.70 9.35 -3.31
N THR A 14 -36.10 8.14 -2.89
CA THR A 14 -37.47 7.89 -2.47
C THR A 14 -37.75 8.48 -1.10
N GLN A 15 -38.93 8.99 -0.83
CA GLN A 15 -39.30 9.63 0.45
C GLN A 15 -39.20 8.71 1.68
N ALA A 16 -39.13 7.40 1.49
CA ALA A 16 -39.13 6.40 2.55
C ALA A 16 -37.75 5.73 2.76
N LEU A 17 -36.69 6.33 2.30
CA LEU A 17 -35.35 5.70 2.35
C LEU A 17 -34.79 5.74 3.77
N SER A 18 -34.75 4.58 4.44
CA SER A 18 -33.99 4.38 5.66
C SER A 18 -32.52 4.28 5.32
N GLN A 19 -31.71 5.22 5.81
CA GLN A 19 -30.26 5.28 5.58
C GLN A 19 -29.54 4.95 6.87
N GLN A 20 -29.33 3.66 7.12
CA GLN A 20 -28.65 3.21 8.31
C GLN A 20 -27.13 3.32 8.14
N ILE A 21 -26.52 4.20 8.91
CA ILE A 21 -25.08 4.46 8.89
C ILE A 21 -24.48 4.01 10.21
N THR A 22 -23.39 3.26 10.14
CA THR A 22 -22.59 2.86 11.30
C THR A 22 -21.29 3.62 11.32
N TYR A 23 -20.99 4.26 12.45
CA TYR A 23 -19.71 4.93 12.70
C TYR A 23 -18.95 4.11 13.74
N ALA A 24 -17.69 3.80 13.47
CA ALA A 24 -16.85 3.06 14.38
C ALA A 24 -15.39 3.51 14.26
N VAL A 25 -14.65 3.45 15.35
CA VAL A 25 -13.22 3.72 15.37
C VAL A 25 -12.42 2.49 15.79
N ASP A 26 -13.04 1.60 16.54
CA ASP A 26 -12.43 0.39 17.06
C ASP A 26 -13.48 -0.71 17.24
N ASP A 27 -13.06 -1.95 17.08
CA ASP A 27 -13.88 -3.11 17.42
C ASP A 27 -13.25 -3.80 18.62
N LEU A 28 -13.87 -3.62 19.78
CA LEU A 28 -13.41 -4.19 21.07
C LEU A 28 -13.43 -5.73 21.08
N GLN A 29 -14.16 -6.34 20.16
CA GLN A 29 -14.26 -7.80 20.02
C GLN A 29 -13.26 -8.37 19.03
N ASN A 30 -12.61 -7.53 18.24
CA ASN A 30 -11.66 -7.95 17.21
C ASN A 30 -10.58 -6.89 17.02
N LEU A 31 -9.48 -7.01 17.77
CA LEU A 31 -8.33 -6.10 17.69
C LEU A 31 -7.63 -6.14 16.34
N ASP A 32 -7.85 -7.19 15.57
CA ASP A 32 -7.29 -7.35 14.24
C ASP A 32 -8.02 -6.50 13.19
N SER A 33 -9.29 -6.15 13.43
CA SER A 33 -10.10 -5.32 12.56
C SER A 33 -10.08 -3.86 13.00
N LYS A 34 -9.47 -3.00 12.20
CA LYS A 34 -9.63 -1.55 12.36
C LYS A 34 -10.91 -1.12 11.63
N ALA A 35 -11.90 -0.68 12.42
CA ALA A 35 -13.22 -0.36 11.91
C ALA A 35 -13.24 0.95 11.08
N THR A 36 -14.20 1.08 10.22
CA THR A 36 -14.45 2.29 9.41
C THR A 36 -15.92 2.61 9.37
N THR A 37 -16.24 3.86 9.06
CA THR A 37 -17.61 4.31 8.79
C THR A 37 -18.14 3.65 7.53
N PHE A 38 -19.35 3.09 7.59
CA PHE A 38 -20.03 2.50 6.42
C PHE A 38 -21.55 2.65 6.53
N SER A 39 -22.23 2.68 5.37
CA SER A 39 -23.67 2.55 5.30
C SER A 39 -24.07 1.08 5.09
N LYS A 40 -25.24 0.71 5.55
CA LYS A 40 -25.95 -0.46 5.01
C LYS A 40 -26.33 -0.19 3.55
N THR A 41 -26.87 -1.21 2.88
CA THR A 41 -27.36 -1.06 1.51
C THR A 41 -28.35 0.10 1.41
N ILE A 42 -28.05 1.03 0.51
CA ILE A 42 -28.91 2.16 0.15
C ILE A 42 -29.49 1.85 -1.21
N VAL A 43 -30.81 1.77 -1.31
CA VAL A 43 -31.51 1.52 -2.58
C VAL A 43 -31.85 2.87 -3.22
N ILE A 44 -31.38 3.11 -4.43
CA ILE A 44 -31.58 4.34 -5.19
C ILE A 44 -32.53 4.04 -6.37
N PRO A 45 -33.62 4.81 -6.56
CA PRO A 45 -34.55 4.58 -7.65
C PRO A 45 -33.95 4.91 -9.01
N GLY A 46 -34.30 4.15 -10.04
CA GLY A 46 -33.91 4.37 -11.44
C GLY A 46 -34.67 5.50 -12.09
N THR A 47 -34.59 6.74 -11.54
CA THR A 47 -35.13 7.92 -12.20
C THR A 47 -34.33 8.28 -13.43
N THR A 48 -34.88 9.05 -14.33
CA THR A 48 -34.16 9.53 -15.52
C THR A 48 -32.85 10.22 -15.16
N ARG A 49 -32.84 10.95 -14.05
CA ARG A 49 -31.64 11.63 -13.55
C ARG A 49 -30.61 10.62 -13.02
N ASN A 50 -31.02 9.70 -12.17
CA ASN A 50 -30.12 8.71 -11.59
C ASN A 50 -29.57 7.76 -12.65
N ASN A 51 -30.41 7.34 -13.60
CA ASN A 51 -30.00 6.54 -14.75
C ASN A 51 -28.90 7.26 -15.56
N ALA A 52 -29.11 8.54 -15.86
CA ALA A 52 -28.12 9.33 -16.57
C ALA A 52 -26.82 9.51 -15.78
N LEU A 53 -26.89 9.73 -14.45
CA LEU A 53 -25.72 9.88 -13.58
C LEU A 53 -24.92 8.57 -13.44
N LEU A 54 -25.59 7.43 -13.50
CA LEU A 54 -24.97 6.09 -13.47
C LEU A 54 -24.72 5.54 -14.89
N GLY A 55 -24.73 6.41 -15.90
CA GLY A 55 -24.38 6.08 -17.28
C GLY A 55 -25.32 5.09 -17.94
N ASN A 56 -26.58 4.98 -17.52
CA ASN A 56 -27.57 4.00 -17.98
C ASN A 56 -27.05 2.55 -17.94
N ILE A 57 -26.24 2.23 -16.94
CA ILE A 57 -25.58 0.91 -16.79
C ILE A 57 -26.57 -0.26 -16.69
N PHE A 58 -27.85 -0.01 -16.42
CA PHE A 58 -28.90 -1.00 -16.39
C PHE A 58 -29.28 -1.55 -17.78
N GLU A 59 -28.91 -0.86 -18.86
CA GLU A 59 -29.16 -1.30 -20.22
C GLU A 59 -28.13 -2.37 -20.62
N PHE A 60 -28.63 -3.56 -21.02
CA PHE A 60 -27.80 -4.74 -21.31
C PHE A 60 -26.82 -4.58 -22.47
N ASN A 61 -27.09 -3.65 -23.37
CA ASN A 61 -26.26 -3.39 -24.55
C ASN A 61 -25.43 -2.10 -24.42
N ASN A 62 -25.46 -1.46 -23.26
CA ASN A 62 -24.73 -0.22 -23.06
C ASN A 62 -23.27 -0.52 -22.69
N SER A 63 -22.34 0.07 -23.44
CA SER A 63 -20.92 0.07 -23.11
C SER A 63 -20.45 1.51 -22.90
N ASN A 64 -20.19 1.88 -21.67
CA ASN A 64 -19.71 3.21 -21.34
C ASN A 64 -18.23 3.34 -21.64
N PHE A 65 -17.85 4.52 -22.13
CA PHE A 65 -16.45 4.88 -22.29
C PHE A 65 -15.88 5.34 -20.93
N THR A 66 -14.76 4.75 -20.52
CA THR A 66 -14.12 5.12 -19.25
C THR A 66 -12.85 5.90 -19.48
N SER A 67 -12.81 7.16 -19.01
CA SER A 67 -11.58 7.93 -18.88
C SER A 67 -11.03 7.79 -17.45
N ASP A 68 -9.73 7.50 -17.31
CA ASP A 68 -9.10 7.40 -15.99
C ASP A 68 -8.93 8.76 -15.30
N THR A 69 -9.04 9.85 -16.05
CA THR A 69 -8.85 11.22 -15.56
C THR A 69 -10.16 11.97 -15.28
N ALA A 70 -11.29 11.44 -15.74
CA ALA A 70 -12.60 12.06 -15.54
C ALA A 70 -13.28 11.55 -14.26
N PRO A 71 -14.16 12.34 -13.64
CA PRO A 71 -15.02 11.86 -12.56
C PRO A 71 -15.80 10.62 -12.97
N ASN A 72 -15.94 9.66 -12.06
CA ASN A 72 -16.65 8.40 -12.31
C ASN A 72 -18.18 8.61 -12.21
N ILE A 73 -18.72 9.30 -13.19
CA ILE A 73 -20.16 9.65 -13.24
C ILE A 73 -20.65 9.78 -14.68
N ALA A 74 -21.93 9.66 -14.88
CA ALA A 74 -22.62 9.80 -16.15
C ALA A 74 -21.99 8.89 -17.21
N TYR A 75 -21.66 9.43 -18.37
CA TYR A 75 -21.11 8.68 -19.48
C TYR A 75 -19.80 7.92 -19.14
N ASN A 76 -19.04 8.43 -18.15
CA ASN A 76 -17.81 7.80 -17.67
C ASN A 76 -18.02 6.82 -16.53
N PHE A 77 -19.27 6.57 -16.11
CA PHE A 77 -19.54 5.72 -14.95
C PHE A 77 -19.08 4.28 -15.18
N ASN A 78 -18.28 3.79 -14.24
CA ASN A 78 -17.76 2.42 -14.21
C ASN A 78 -17.99 1.85 -12.80
N ALA A 79 -18.84 0.83 -12.69
CA ALA A 79 -19.16 0.19 -11.42
C ALA A 79 -17.95 -0.44 -10.70
N SER A 80 -16.87 -0.71 -11.43
CA SER A 80 -15.59 -1.22 -10.87
C SER A 80 -14.72 -0.13 -10.24
N LYS A 81 -15.06 1.14 -10.41
CA LYS A 81 -14.34 2.29 -9.86
C LYS A 81 -15.15 2.96 -8.76
N SER A 82 -14.46 3.55 -7.79
CA SER A 82 -15.09 4.38 -6.77
C SER A 82 -15.49 5.73 -7.33
N ALA A 83 -16.62 6.28 -6.87
CA ALA A 83 -17.02 7.66 -7.07
C ALA A 83 -17.04 8.40 -5.72
N ALA A 84 -16.64 9.66 -5.69
CA ALA A 84 -16.71 10.45 -4.47
C ALA A 84 -18.18 10.60 -4.05
N CYS A 85 -18.47 10.44 -2.75
CA CYS A 85 -19.83 10.50 -2.22
C CYS A 85 -19.89 11.30 -0.94
N ARG A 86 -20.99 12.06 -0.77
CA ARG A 86 -21.35 12.67 0.50
C ARG A 86 -22.83 12.53 0.78
N ILE A 87 -23.16 12.38 2.05
CA ILE A 87 -24.54 12.38 2.53
C ILE A 87 -24.73 13.60 3.42
N GLU A 88 -25.74 14.38 3.08
CA GLU A 88 -26.12 15.58 3.81
C GLU A 88 -27.51 15.42 4.42
N VAL A 89 -27.69 15.86 5.67
CA VAL A 89 -28.98 15.91 6.34
C VAL A 89 -29.19 17.35 6.83
N ASN A 90 -30.29 17.96 6.40
CA ASN A 90 -30.61 19.36 6.72
C ASN A 90 -29.47 20.35 6.44
N GLY A 91 -28.66 20.07 5.40
CA GLY A 91 -27.50 20.88 5.04
C GLY A 91 -26.21 20.59 5.80
N LEU A 92 -26.23 19.63 6.73
CA LEU A 92 -25.03 19.15 7.43
C LEU A 92 -24.50 17.89 6.76
N GLN A 93 -23.23 17.88 6.42
CA GLN A 93 -22.55 16.70 5.85
C GLN A 93 -22.26 15.68 6.97
N ILE A 94 -22.98 14.57 6.97
CA ILE A 94 -22.84 13.52 7.98
C ILE A 94 -21.94 12.37 7.55
N VAL A 95 -21.81 12.11 6.25
CA VAL A 95 -20.88 11.12 5.69
C VAL A 95 -20.15 11.75 4.51
N LYS A 96 -18.90 11.42 4.39
CA LYS A 96 -18.04 11.70 3.26
C LYS A 96 -17.20 10.46 2.97
N GLY A 97 -17.05 10.13 1.71
CA GLY A 97 -16.30 8.94 1.33
C GLY A 97 -16.54 8.50 -0.10
N ILE A 98 -16.69 7.22 -0.32
CA ILE A 98 -16.85 6.62 -1.63
C ILE A 98 -18.18 5.89 -1.79
N PHE A 99 -18.75 6.02 -2.98
CA PHE A 99 -19.93 5.30 -3.45
C PHE A 99 -19.50 4.04 -4.20
N ARG A 100 -20.19 2.94 -3.92
CA ARG A 100 -20.05 1.66 -4.61
C ARG A 100 -21.41 1.15 -5.02
N LEU A 101 -21.58 0.86 -6.31
CA LEU A 101 -22.73 0.12 -6.82
C LEU A 101 -22.50 -1.39 -6.55
N THR A 102 -23.44 -2.05 -5.90
CA THR A 102 -23.36 -3.47 -5.54
C THR A 102 -24.20 -4.34 -6.42
N GLU A 103 -25.44 -3.90 -6.74
CA GLU A 103 -26.37 -4.66 -7.56
C GLU A 103 -27.35 -3.72 -8.29
N ILE A 104 -27.90 -4.16 -9.39
CA ILE A 104 -28.97 -3.49 -10.12
C ILE A 104 -30.14 -4.45 -10.16
N LEU A 105 -31.26 -4.05 -9.56
CA LEU A 105 -32.48 -4.81 -9.56
C LEU A 105 -33.40 -4.30 -10.65
N TYR A 106 -33.96 -5.21 -11.39
CA TYR A 106 -34.86 -4.91 -12.51
C TYR A 106 -36.16 -5.67 -12.32
N ASP A 107 -37.27 -4.94 -12.11
CA ASP A 107 -38.62 -5.51 -12.00
C ASP A 107 -39.54 -4.81 -12.96
N GLY A 108 -39.73 -5.39 -14.14
CA GLY A 108 -40.49 -4.81 -15.23
C GLY A 108 -39.91 -3.49 -15.71
N ASP A 109 -40.64 -2.39 -15.52
CA ASP A 109 -40.19 -1.04 -15.89
C ASP A 109 -39.42 -0.32 -14.76
N ASN A 110 -39.33 -0.92 -13.57
CA ASN A 110 -38.65 -0.33 -12.42
C ASN A 110 -37.22 -0.79 -12.35
N VAL A 111 -36.32 0.18 -12.24
CA VAL A 111 -34.89 -0.03 -11.99
C VAL A 111 -34.57 0.46 -10.58
N GLU A 112 -33.87 -0.34 -9.80
CA GLU A 112 -33.36 0.03 -8.49
C GLU A 112 -31.86 -0.29 -8.44
N TYR A 113 -31.09 0.63 -7.84
CA TYR A 113 -29.65 0.47 -7.66
C TYR A 113 -29.36 0.21 -6.18
N GLU A 114 -28.87 -0.98 -5.85
CA GLU A 114 -28.32 -1.26 -4.53
C GLU A 114 -26.91 -0.71 -4.43
N THR A 115 -26.67 0.08 -3.42
CA THR A 115 -25.41 0.82 -3.26
C THR A 115 -24.93 0.79 -1.82
N ALA A 116 -23.63 0.98 -1.60
CA ALA A 116 -23.04 1.17 -0.29
C ALA A 116 -22.12 2.38 -0.29
N VAL A 117 -22.10 3.10 0.81
CA VAL A 117 -21.19 4.23 1.03
C VAL A 117 -20.19 3.86 2.12
N PHE A 118 -18.92 4.03 1.83
CA PHE A 118 -17.82 3.81 2.76
C PHE A 118 -17.15 5.14 3.06
N GLY A 119 -16.73 5.35 4.32
CA GLY A 119 -15.96 6.53 4.73
C GLY A 119 -14.58 6.59 4.05
N GLU A 120 -13.85 7.66 4.32
CA GLU A 120 -12.55 7.92 3.69
C GLU A 120 -11.50 6.84 4.00
N LEU A 121 -11.49 6.28 5.22
CA LEU A 121 -10.60 5.15 5.54
C LEU A 121 -10.91 3.92 4.68
N GLY A 122 -12.19 3.59 4.52
CA GLY A 122 -12.63 2.51 3.63
C GLY A 122 -12.23 2.80 2.18
N GLY A 123 -12.38 4.06 1.76
CA GLY A 123 -11.93 4.56 0.45
C GLY A 123 -10.43 4.43 0.25
N PHE A 124 -9.65 4.79 1.25
CA PHE A 124 -8.18 4.64 1.24
C PHE A 124 -7.78 3.18 1.08
N ILE A 125 -8.30 2.28 1.91
CA ILE A 125 -8.00 0.84 1.83
C ILE A 125 -8.44 0.25 0.48
N ALA A 126 -9.61 0.63 -0.03
CA ALA A 126 -10.07 0.21 -1.35
C ALA A 126 -9.16 0.73 -2.49
N LYS A 127 -8.64 1.95 -2.37
CA LYS A 127 -7.72 2.55 -3.34
C LYS A 127 -6.36 1.85 -3.35
N LEU A 128 -5.88 1.38 -2.20
CA LEU A 128 -4.67 0.55 -2.14
C LEU A 128 -4.87 -0.78 -2.89
N GLY A 129 -6.08 -1.35 -2.84
CA GLY A 129 -6.46 -2.54 -3.60
C GLY A 129 -5.46 -3.67 -3.48
N ASN A 130 -4.94 -4.12 -4.62
CA ASN A 130 -3.90 -5.14 -4.75
C ASN A 130 -2.52 -4.54 -5.04
N SER A 131 -2.34 -3.23 -4.89
CA SER A 131 -1.05 -2.57 -5.11
C SER A 131 0.01 -3.11 -4.14
N ARG A 132 1.22 -3.32 -4.65
CA ARG A 132 2.35 -3.87 -3.92
C ARG A 132 3.40 -2.82 -3.63
N LEU A 133 4.34 -3.12 -2.72
CA LEU A 133 5.45 -2.20 -2.42
C LEU A 133 6.32 -1.92 -3.63
N GLU A 134 6.50 -2.91 -4.50
CA GLU A 134 7.26 -2.76 -5.75
C GLU A 134 6.62 -1.84 -6.80
N ASP A 135 5.33 -1.49 -6.64
CA ASP A 135 4.63 -0.52 -7.48
C ASP A 135 4.94 0.94 -7.10
N LEU A 136 5.55 1.15 -5.93
CA LEU A 136 6.00 2.47 -5.48
C LEU A 136 7.24 2.91 -6.25
N ASN A 137 7.35 4.20 -6.56
CA ASN A 137 8.50 4.74 -7.26
C ASN A 137 9.58 5.22 -6.29
N PHE A 138 10.72 4.52 -6.25
CA PHE A 138 11.91 4.89 -5.49
C PHE A 138 13.11 5.28 -6.37
N SER A 139 12.90 5.57 -7.65
CA SER A 139 13.97 5.91 -8.59
C SER A 139 14.83 7.12 -8.18
N ALA A 140 14.29 8.01 -7.32
CA ALA A 140 15.07 9.10 -6.75
C ALA A 140 16.26 8.64 -5.88
N TYR A 141 16.26 7.37 -5.46
CA TYR A 141 17.31 6.76 -4.64
C TYR A 141 18.22 5.83 -5.44
N ASP A 142 18.05 5.76 -6.76
CA ASP A 142 18.96 5.02 -7.64
C ASP A 142 20.37 5.58 -7.54
N HIS A 143 21.36 4.72 -7.39
CA HIS A 143 22.73 5.14 -7.17
C HIS A 143 23.74 4.06 -7.56
N THR A 144 25.00 4.45 -7.63
CA THR A 144 26.10 3.51 -7.87
C THR A 144 26.44 2.73 -6.58
N TYR A 145 26.52 1.43 -6.68
CA TYR A 145 26.97 0.56 -5.60
C TYR A 145 28.47 0.74 -5.37
N SER A 146 28.83 1.62 -4.48
CA SER A 146 30.22 2.00 -4.19
C SER A 146 30.48 2.10 -2.70
N ILE A 147 31.73 1.92 -2.30
CA ILE A 147 32.13 2.09 -0.89
C ILE A 147 31.82 3.50 -0.40
N ALA A 148 32.02 4.51 -1.24
CA ALA A 148 31.71 5.89 -0.89
C ALA A 148 30.22 6.06 -0.54
N ASN A 149 29.31 5.52 -1.35
CA ASN A 149 27.88 5.59 -1.10
C ASN A 149 27.46 4.74 0.10
N ILE A 150 28.08 3.56 0.32
CA ILE A 150 27.84 2.74 1.51
C ILE A 150 28.15 3.54 2.77
N VAL A 151 29.36 4.07 2.87
CA VAL A 151 29.83 4.81 4.06
C VAL A 151 29.05 6.12 4.25
N ALA A 152 28.84 6.89 3.19
CA ALA A 152 28.07 8.14 3.25
C ALA A 152 26.62 7.91 3.72
N SER A 153 26.02 6.76 3.38
CA SER A 153 24.65 6.43 3.78
C SER A 153 24.50 6.26 5.31
N TRP A 154 25.56 5.97 6.03
CA TRP A 154 25.51 5.83 7.49
C TRP A 154 25.13 7.14 8.20
N ASP A 155 25.42 8.29 7.58
CA ASP A 155 25.00 9.60 8.08
C ASP A 155 23.47 9.82 7.93
N ASN A 156 22.81 9.03 7.09
CA ASN A 156 21.35 9.04 6.95
C ASN A 156 20.64 8.24 8.04
N ALA A 157 21.35 7.50 8.87
CA ALA A 157 20.72 6.77 9.98
C ALA A 157 19.86 7.73 10.81
N GLN A 158 18.59 7.37 11.04
CA GLN A 158 17.58 8.21 11.71
C GLN A 158 17.08 9.44 10.92
N ALA A 159 17.41 9.57 9.63
CA ALA A 159 16.89 10.66 8.80
C ALA A 159 15.40 10.48 8.45
N GLY A 160 14.94 9.24 8.35
CA GLY A 160 13.57 8.89 7.97
C GLY A 160 13.30 8.98 6.48
N SER A 161 14.31 9.27 5.65
CA SER A 161 14.19 9.29 4.19
C SER A 161 15.49 8.93 3.51
N GLY A 162 15.42 8.41 2.30
CA GLY A 162 16.57 7.95 1.54
C GLY A 162 16.88 6.47 1.76
N TYR A 163 18.14 6.12 1.64
CA TYR A 163 18.61 4.76 1.87
C TYR A 163 19.77 4.73 2.88
N VAL A 164 19.95 3.58 3.49
CA VAL A 164 21.06 3.30 4.41
C VAL A 164 21.57 1.88 4.17
N TYR A 165 22.88 1.66 4.37
CA TYR A 165 23.50 0.34 4.26
C TYR A 165 23.85 -0.19 5.67
N PRO A 166 22.93 -0.86 6.34
CA PRO A 166 23.18 -1.39 7.68
C PRO A 166 24.11 -2.61 7.64
N LEU A 167 24.84 -2.80 8.71
CA LEU A 167 25.61 -4.03 8.92
C LEU A 167 24.65 -5.14 9.38
N ILE A 168 24.30 -6.03 8.47
CA ILE A 168 23.47 -7.21 8.71
C ILE A 168 24.21 -8.43 8.16
N ASP A 169 24.30 -9.50 8.95
CA ASP A 169 24.89 -10.73 8.49
C ASP A 169 23.86 -11.57 7.70
N TYR A 170 24.04 -11.61 6.40
CA TYR A 170 23.26 -12.43 5.48
C TYR A 170 23.93 -13.79 5.16
N GLY A 171 24.92 -14.23 5.94
CA GLY A 171 25.72 -15.41 5.65
C GLY A 171 26.77 -15.20 4.55
N THR A 172 27.23 -13.96 4.32
CA THR A 172 28.19 -13.62 3.25
C THR A 172 29.50 -13.02 3.75
N TYR A 173 29.67 -12.92 5.05
CA TYR A 173 30.83 -12.27 5.67
C TYR A 173 32.11 -13.10 5.60
N SER A 174 33.22 -12.54 6.04
CA SER A 174 34.47 -13.28 6.29
C SER A 174 34.40 -14.09 7.58
N THR A 175 35.19 -15.17 7.67
CA THR A 175 35.15 -16.12 8.79
C THR A 175 35.54 -15.55 10.16
N ASN A 176 36.19 -14.37 10.19
CA ASN A 176 36.66 -13.76 11.44
C ASN A 176 35.66 -12.80 12.10
N LYS A 177 34.51 -12.53 11.46
CA LYS A 177 33.46 -11.60 11.95
C LYS A 177 33.95 -10.17 12.27
N LYS A 178 35.25 -9.90 12.11
CA LYS A 178 35.88 -8.63 12.33
C LYS A 178 35.83 -7.76 11.08
N ASN A 179 36.21 -8.34 9.95
CA ASN A 179 36.19 -7.71 8.64
C ASN A 179 35.05 -8.25 7.79
N TRP A 180 34.41 -7.38 7.04
CA TRP A 180 33.19 -7.72 6.31
C TRP A 180 33.39 -7.51 4.82
N ARG A 181 32.90 -8.43 4.00
CA ARG A 181 32.89 -8.27 2.55
C ARG A 181 31.89 -7.20 2.15
N PHE A 182 32.20 -6.43 1.09
CA PHE A 182 31.28 -5.38 0.63
C PHE A 182 29.89 -5.93 0.29
N GLY A 183 29.77 -7.15 -0.24
CA GLY A 183 28.49 -7.79 -0.58
C GLY A 183 27.57 -8.08 0.62
N THR A 184 28.04 -7.89 1.85
CA THR A 184 27.23 -7.91 3.07
C THR A 184 26.37 -6.65 3.19
N PHE A 185 26.84 -5.52 2.65
CA PHE A 185 26.14 -4.25 2.73
C PHE A 185 25.09 -4.16 1.62
N ARG A 186 23.83 -4.24 2.02
CA ARG A 186 22.66 -4.15 1.13
C ARG A 186 21.82 -2.95 1.55
N PRO A 187 21.30 -2.16 0.61
CA PRO A 187 20.54 -0.97 0.97
C PRO A 187 19.19 -1.35 1.59
N ALA A 188 18.84 -0.58 2.61
CA ALA A 188 17.56 -0.58 3.28
C ALA A 188 16.89 0.78 3.10
N LEU A 189 15.56 0.82 2.99
CA LEU A 189 14.78 2.05 2.89
C LEU A 189 14.04 2.32 4.18
N PHE A 190 13.73 3.59 4.45
CA PHE A 190 13.02 3.99 5.65
C PHE A 190 11.52 3.66 5.55
N VAL A 191 10.95 3.18 6.66
CA VAL A 191 9.51 2.90 6.80
C VAL A 191 8.67 4.14 6.52
N LYS A 192 9.16 5.32 6.92
CA LYS A 192 8.51 6.60 6.66
C LYS A 192 8.36 6.87 5.16
N ASP A 193 9.38 6.57 4.35
CA ASP A 193 9.32 6.75 2.89
C ASP A 193 8.27 5.83 2.25
N TYR A 194 8.22 4.55 2.66
CA TYR A 194 7.17 3.65 2.21
C TYR A 194 5.80 4.20 2.54
N LEU A 195 5.59 4.60 3.80
CA LEU A 195 4.31 5.12 4.27
C LEU A 195 3.89 6.37 3.49
N GLU A 196 4.79 7.35 3.32
CA GLU A 196 4.49 8.59 2.61
C GLU A 196 4.17 8.35 1.13
N LYS A 197 4.89 7.44 0.47
CA LYS A 197 4.62 7.08 -0.92
C LYS A 197 3.30 6.31 -1.08
N ILE A 198 2.99 5.37 -0.18
CA ILE A 198 1.70 4.65 -0.16
C ILE A 198 0.54 5.66 -0.08
N VAL A 199 0.63 6.61 0.85
CA VAL A 199 -0.41 7.62 1.07
C VAL A 199 -0.51 8.56 -0.13
N THR A 200 0.61 9.09 -0.62
CA THR A 200 0.64 10.02 -1.75
C THR A 200 0.12 9.38 -3.04
N ASN A 201 0.52 8.15 -3.35
CA ASN A 201 0.06 7.44 -4.54
C ASN A 201 -1.44 7.12 -4.50
N SER A 202 -2.00 6.95 -3.31
CA SER A 202 -3.46 6.78 -3.15
C SER A 202 -4.25 8.08 -3.35
N GLY A 203 -3.57 9.22 -3.40
CA GLY A 203 -4.17 10.56 -3.47
C GLY A 203 -4.71 11.05 -2.12
N TYR A 204 -4.26 10.46 -1.02
CA TYR A 204 -4.59 10.87 0.34
C TYR A 204 -3.45 11.67 0.98
N THR A 205 -3.76 12.32 2.09
CA THR A 205 -2.79 12.98 2.97
C THR A 205 -2.91 12.41 4.38
N LEU A 206 -1.81 12.47 5.13
CA LEU A 206 -1.74 11.85 6.46
C LEU A 206 -1.25 12.86 7.50
N GLU A 207 -2.06 13.09 8.52
CA GLU A 207 -1.60 13.73 9.75
C GLU A 207 -1.17 12.64 10.74
N PHE A 208 0.14 12.49 10.92
CA PHE A 208 0.71 11.44 11.76
C PHE A 208 1.95 11.97 12.49
N PRO A 209 1.78 12.62 13.67
CA PRO A 209 2.90 13.23 14.41
C PRO A 209 4.00 12.23 14.79
N LEU A 210 3.65 10.99 15.14
CA LEU A 210 4.61 9.96 15.53
C LEU A 210 5.68 9.70 14.45
N LYS A 211 5.32 9.84 13.15
CA LYS A 211 6.28 9.64 12.04
C LYS A 211 7.46 10.62 12.06
N GLU A 212 7.32 11.75 12.74
CA GLU A 212 8.38 12.78 12.85
C GLU A 212 9.32 12.56 14.04
N THR A 213 9.02 11.59 14.91
CA THR A 213 9.90 11.25 16.04
C THR A 213 11.16 10.53 15.56
N THR A 214 12.25 10.68 16.30
CA THR A 214 13.52 9.97 16.01
C THR A 214 13.32 8.47 15.98
N ARG A 215 12.48 7.93 16.89
CA ARG A 215 12.15 6.50 16.94
C ARG A 215 11.51 6.02 15.62
N PHE A 216 10.55 6.74 15.08
CA PHE A 216 9.91 6.33 13.81
C PHE A 216 10.84 6.56 12.62
N LYS A 217 11.60 7.65 12.62
CA LYS A 217 12.59 7.98 11.58
C LYS A 217 13.76 6.99 11.51
N SER A 218 14.06 6.28 12.60
CA SER A 218 15.10 5.24 12.60
C SER A 218 14.63 3.91 11.99
N LEU A 219 13.33 3.74 11.75
CA LEU A 219 12.79 2.47 11.24
C LEU A 219 13.13 2.28 9.77
N ILE A 220 13.72 1.12 9.48
CA ILE A 220 14.10 0.71 8.12
C ILE A 220 13.52 -0.65 7.77
N VAL A 221 13.34 -0.87 6.47
CA VAL A 221 13.03 -2.16 5.87
C VAL A 221 14.28 -2.66 5.18
N PRO A 222 14.99 -3.65 5.74
CA PRO A 222 16.20 -4.20 5.13
C PRO A 222 15.88 -5.04 3.91
N HIS A 223 16.88 -5.24 3.07
CA HIS A 223 16.81 -6.14 1.92
C HIS A 223 16.48 -7.57 2.37
N ASN A 224 15.53 -8.21 1.69
CA ASN A 224 15.01 -9.52 2.08
C ASN A 224 15.22 -10.63 1.04
N GLN A 225 15.90 -10.37 -0.06
CA GLN A 225 16.19 -11.35 -1.10
C GLN A 225 17.54 -12.03 -0.83
N LYS A 226 17.70 -13.26 -1.32
CA LYS A 226 18.91 -14.06 -1.18
C LYS A 226 20.19 -13.32 -1.61
N GLN A 227 20.11 -12.52 -2.67
CA GLN A 227 21.25 -11.77 -3.22
C GLN A 227 20.84 -10.35 -3.54
N LEU A 228 21.76 -9.41 -3.42
CA LEU A 228 21.57 -8.10 -3.99
C LEU A 228 21.65 -8.21 -5.50
N LEU A 229 20.50 -8.08 -6.15
CA LEU A 229 20.37 -8.21 -7.59
C LEU A 229 20.17 -6.83 -8.21
N ARG A 230 20.70 -6.64 -9.40
CA ARG A 230 20.38 -5.50 -10.24
C ARG A 230 19.84 -6.00 -11.58
N SER A 231 18.94 -5.26 -12.15
CA SER A 231 18.60 -5.44 -13.54
C SER A 231 19.80 -5.06 -14.40
N THR A 232 20.18 -5.92 -15.31
CA THR A 232 21.02 -5.50 -16.42
C THR A 232 20.12 -4.68 -17.31
N THR A 233 20.26 -3.36 -17.25
CA THR A 233 19.48 -2.44 -18.05
C THR A 233 19.82 -2.57 -19.52
N ASN A 234 19.10 -3.41 -20.19
CA ASN A 234 19.00 -3.36 -21.63
C ASN A 234 17.77 -2.51 -21.94
N PHE A 235 17.92 -1.19 -21.93
CA PHE A 235 16.83 -0.27 -22.16
C PHE A 235 16.62 0.00 -23.63
N VAL A 236 15.35 -0.05 -24.02
CA VAL A 236 14.83 0.82 -25.06
C VAL A 236 14.17 1.99 -24.33
N ASN A 237 14.66 3.20 -24.53
CA ASN A 237 14.02 4.42 -24.07
C ASN A 237 13.84 5.31 -25.29
N ALA A 238 12.63 5.31 -25.83
CA ALA A 238 12.30 6.02 -27.05
C ALA A 238 11.12 6.96 -26.81
N THR A 239 11.23 8.15 -27.34
CA THR A 239 10.19 9.18 -27.32
C THR A 239 9.82 9.56 -28.73
N GLY A 240 8.53 9.64 -29.03
CA GLY A 240 8.00 10.20 -30.27
C GLY A 240 7.48 11.61 -30.05
N GLY A 241 7.84 12.53 -30.93
CA GLY A 241 7.27 13.88 -30.98
C GLY A 241 5.92 13.89 -31.71
N PRO A 242 5.25 15.06 -31.78
CA PRO A 242 3.99 15.18 -32.49
C PRO A 242 4.14 14.67 -33.93
N THR A 243 3.41 13.63 -34.24
CA THR A 243 3.40 13.04 -35.57
C THR A 243 1.97 12.74 -36.00
N ASN A 244 1.71 12.94 -37.30
CA ASN A 244 0.45 12.54 -37.89
C ASN A 244 0.59 11.10 -38.36
N VAL A 245 -0.25 10.22 -37.88
CA VAL A 245 -0.32 8.83 -38.27
C VAL A 245 -1.41 8.70 -39.33
N LEU A 246 -1.03 8.29 -40.52
CA LEU A 246 -1.95 7.93 -41.60
C LEU A 246 -2.24 6.44 -41.50
N PHE A 247 -3.52 6.09 -41.42
CA PHE A 247 -3.95 4.71 -41.38
C PHE A 247 -4.19 4.22 -42.83
N GLY A 248 -3.92 2.95 -43.09
CA GLY A 248 -4.26 2.30 -44.34
C GLY A 248 -5.78 2.21 -44.57
N ASP A 249 -6.21 1.73 -45.71
CA ASP A 249 -7.61 1.74 -46.15
C ASP A 249 -8.53 0.75 -45.41
N GLY A 250 -8.03 0.06 -44.41
CA GLY A 250 -8.83 -0.72 -43.44
C GLY A 250 -9.46 -2.01 -43.95
N ILE A 251 -9.09 -2.48 -45.14
CA ILE A 251 -9.68 -3.69 -45.74
C ILE A 251 -9.14 -4.97 -45.08
N ASP A 252 -7.89 -4.96 -44.68
CA ASP A 252 -7.24 -6.09 -44.04
C ASP A 252 -6.43 -5.60 -42.80
N PRO A 253 -6.91 -5.81 -41.57
CA PRO A 253 -6.18 -5.43 -40.36
C PRO A 253 -4.78 -6.05 -40.25
N ALA A 254 -4.49 -7.09 -41.02
CA ALA A 254 -3.17 -7.70 -41.11
C ALA A 254 -2.20 -6.95 -42.01
N VAL A 255 -2.68 -6.16 -42.97
CA VAL A 255 -1.89 -5.46 -43.98
C VAL A 255 -1.88 -3.94 -43.76
N ASP A 256 -2.97 -3.35 -43.25
CA ASP A 256 -3.18 -1.90 -43.23
C ASP A 256 -2.81 -1.23 -41.89
N LYS A 257 -1.77 -1.73 -41.24
CA LYS A 257 -1.26 -1.20 -39.99
C LYS A 257 -0.15 -0.18 -40.23
N SER A 258 -0.33 0.99 -39.65
CA SER A 258 0.70 2.02 -39.69
C SER A 258 1.58 1.97 -38.45
N PRO A 259 2.90 1.85 -38.63
CA PRO A 259 3.84 1.96 -37.54
C PRO A 259 3.88 3.40 -37.00
N ILE A 260 4.00 3.53 -35.71
CA ILE A 260 4.17 4.84 -35.07
C ILE A 260 5.66 5.13 -34.99
N PRO A 261 6.16 6.18 -35.66
CA PRO A 261 7.58 6.49 -35.70
C PRO A 261 8.02 7.01 -34.30
N VAL A 262 9.04 6.39 -33.77
CA VAL A 262 9.71 6.82 -32.52
C VAL A 262 11.21 6.73 -32.72
N SER A 263 11.93 7.57 -32.01
CA SER A 263 13.38 7.53 -31.94
C SER A 263 13.85 7.57 -30.50
N GLY A 264 14.92 6.87 -30.21
CA GLY A 264 15.39 6.82 -28.83
C GLY A 264 16.77 6.18 -28.70
N THR A 265 17.17 5.98 -27.46
CA THR A 265 18.41 5.28 -27.14
C THR A 265 18.13 3.81 -26.86
N VAL A 266 18.90 2.95 -27.48
CA VAL A 266 18.95 1.53 -27.18
C VAL A 266 20.27 1.19 -26.52
N THR A 267 20.24 0.28 -25.57
CA THR A 267 21.44 -0.26 -24.94
C THR A 267 21.70 -1.69 -25.40
N ALA A 268 22.78 -2.29 -24.93
CA ALA A 268 23.20 -3.65 -25.29
C ALA A 268 22.01 -4.63 -25.35
N ASN A 269 22.01 -5.52 -26.36
CA ASN A 269 20.97 -6.51 -26.70
C ASN A 269 19.71 -5.97 -27.38
N PHE A 270 19.63 -4.68 -27.73
CA PHE A 270 18.62 -4.14 -28.60
C PHE A 270 19.25 -3.34 -29.75
N THR A 271 18.63 -3.38 -30.90
CA THR A 271 18.99 -2.55 -32.06
C THR A 271 17.78 -1.70 -32.41
N ASP A 272 18.00 -0.39 -32.62
CA ASP A 272 17.01 0.52 -33.18
C ASP A 272 17.15 0.57 -34.70
N PHE A 273 16.04 0.33 -35.37
CA PHE A 273 16.01 0.42 -36.86
C PHE A 273 15.63 1.83 -37.34
N GLY A 274 15.83 2.85 -36.50
CA GLY A 274 15.67 4.24 -36.90
C GLY A 274 14.21 4.71 -36.89
N SER A 275 13.83 5.55 -37.86
CA SER A 275 12.54 6.27 -37.85
C SER A 275 11.27 5.40 -37.94
N SER A 276 11.40 4.08 -38.01
CA SER A 276 10.25 3.15 -38.10
C SER A 276 9.65 2.73 -36.79
N GLY A 277 10.26 3.10 -35.61
CA GLY A 277 9.76 2.72 -34.29
C GLY A 277 9.87 1.22 -34.02
N GLU A 278 10.84 0.56 -34.58
CA GLU A 278 11.12 -0.87 -34.42
C GLU A 278 12.36 -1.07 -33.55
N PHE A 279 12.19 -1.90 -32.50
CA PHE A 279 13.26 -2.27 -31.61
C PHE A 279 13.45 -3.78 -31.62
N GLN A 280 14.59 -4.24 -32.17
CA GLN A 280 14.90 -5.66 -32.23
C GLN A 280 15.74 -6.11 -31.06
N TYR A 281 15.31 -7.20 -30.43
CA TYR A 281 16.10 -7.88 -29.41
C TYR A 281 17.17 -8.75 -30.07
N ILE A 282 18.44 -8.47 -29.78
CA ILE A 282 19.61 -9.17 -30.35
C ILE A 282 20.37 -10.01 -29.32
N GLY A 283 19.82 -10.15 -28.12
CA GLY A 283 20.43 -10.99 -27.06
C GLY A 283 20.52 -12.45 -27.47
N ALA A 284 21.57 -13.14 -27.01
CA ALA A 284 21.84 -14.54 -27.38
C ALA A 284 20.87 -15.56 -26.78
N THR A 285 20.12 -15.19 -25.74
CA THR A 285 19.16 -16.06 -25.03
C THR A 285 17.81 -15.36 -24.90
N SER A 286 16.74 -16.14 -24.87
CA SER A 286 15.41 -15.60 -24.58
C SER A 286 15.36 -14.93 -23.21
N THR A 287 14.67 -13.81 -23.12
CA THR A 287 14.65 -12.96 -21.92
C THR A 287 13.23 -12.47 -21.64
N SER A 288 12.86 -12.44 -20.36
CA SER A 288 11.63 -11.81 -19.94
C SER A 288 11.79 -10.29 -19.94
N VAL A 289 10.88 -9.59 -20.60
CA VAL A 289 10.92 -8.13 -20.79
C VAL A 289 9.60 -7.54 -20.30
N ARG A 290 9.66 -6.54 -19.43
CA ARG A 290 8.52 -5.69 -19.12
C ARG A 290 8.50 -4.53 -20.12
N ILE A 291 7.42 -4.41 -20.85
CA ILE A 291 7.21 -3.34 -21.83
C ILE A 291 6.22 -2.36 -21.24
N ARG A 292 6.63 -1.11 -21.14
CA ARG A 292 5.81 -0.01 -20.67
C ARG A 292 5.73 1.05 -21.76
N MET A 293 4.52 1.43 -22.16
CA MET A 293 4.28 2.44 -23.17
C MET A 293 3.18 3.37 -22.74
N THR A 294 3.41 4.67 -22.85
CA THR A 294 2.36 5.69 -22.72
C THR A 294 2.17 6.38 -24.06
N ILE A 295 0.93 6.50 -24.47
CA ILE A 295 0.53 7.17 -25.72
C ILE A 295 -0.52 8.21 -25.38
N SER A 296 -0.35 9.44 -25.83
CA SER A 296 -1.38 10.46 -25.75
C SER A 296 -1.46 11.28 -27.03
N GLY A 297 -2.63 11.77 -27.34
CA GLY A 297 -2.82 12.55 -28.56
C GLY A 297 -4.25 13.03 -28.72
N THR A 298 -4.56 13.47 -29.93
CA THR A 298 -5.90 13.86 -30.33
C THR A 298 -6.26 13.15 -31.62
N THR A 299 -7.52 12.78 -31.77
CA THR A 299 -8.07 12.20 -33.01
C THR A 299 -9.26 13.01 -33.49
N THR A 300 -9.40 13.17 -34.82
CA THR A 300 -10.55 13.76 -35.48
C THR A 300 -11.32 12.75 -36.33
N SER A 301 -11.04 11.46 -36.15
CA SER A 301 -11.62 10.39 -36.94
C SER A 301 -13.10 10.17 -36.64
N ASP A 302 -13.87 9.84 -37.66
CA ASP A 302 -15.28 9.44 -37.53
C ASP A 302 -15.44 7.92 -37.29
N THR A 303 -14.34 7.17 -37.21
CA THR A 303 -14.34 5.72 -37.02
C THR A 303 -13.51 5.34 -35.79
N ALA A 304 -13.84 4.19 -35.19
CA ALA A 304 -13.09 3.61 -34.11
C ALA A 304 -11.64 3.33 -34.52
N GLN A 305 -10.70 3.60 -33.62
CA GLN A 305 -9.27 3.40 -33.83
C GLN A 305 -8.72 2.50 -32.74
N THR A 306 -7.91 1.53 -33.13
CA THR A 306 -7.29 0.60 -32.18
C THR A 306 -5.78 0.71 -32.26
N PHE A 307 -5.15 0.81 -31.09
CA PHE A 307 -3.70 0.77 -30.96
C PHE A 307 -3.27 -0.61 -30.48
N PHE A 308 -2.28 -1.18 -31.14
CA PHE A 308 -1.74 -2.48 -30.79
C PHE A 308 -0.26 -2.38 -30.48
N VAL A 309 0.14 -3.11 -29.45
CA VAL A 309 1.54 -3.44 -29.24
C VAL A 309 1.76 -4.84 -29.79
N GLY A 310 2.60 -4.98 -30.77
CA GLY A 310 2.91 -6.26 -31.38
C GLY A 310 4.35 -6.66 -31.15
N ILE A 311 4.59 -7.96 -30.98
CA ILE A 311 5.90 -8.58 -31.10
C ILE A 311 5.89 -9.46 -32.34
N LYS A 312 6.94 -9.33 -33.14
CA LYS A 312 7.17 -10.14 -34.30
C LYS A 312 8.50 -10.85 -34.16
N SER A 313 8.54 -12.16 -34.42
CA SER A 313 9.78 -12.89 -34.56
C SER A 313 10.20 -12.91 -36.02
N GLY A 314 11.48 -12.62 -36.33
CA GLY A 314 12.05 -12.74 -37.67
C GLY A 314 12.42 -11.42 -38.36
N SER A 315 12.78 -11.51 -39.66
CA SER A 315 13.29 -10.40 -40.45
C SER A 315 12.28 -9.26 -40.65
N ILE A 316 12.77 -8.03 -40.71
CA ILE A 316 12.00 -6.78 -40.90
C ILE A 316 11.17 -6.80 -42.21
N THR A 317 11.54 -7.63 -43.16
CA THR A 317 10.92 -7.71 -44.50
C THR A 317 9.62 -8.51 -44.55
N ASP A 318 9.20 -9.15 -43.44
CA ASP A 318 7.96 -9.91 -43.43
C ASP A 318 6.73 -9.01 -43.29
N THR A 319 5.69 -9.33 -44.03
CA THR A 319 4.39 -8.64 -43.96
C THR A 319 3.78 -8.72 -42.59
N TYR A 320 3.08 -7.66 -42.20
CA TYR A 320 2.48 -7.45 -40.85
C TYR A 320 1.52 -8.56 -40.36
N GLY A 321 1.13 -9.50 -41.20
CA GLY A 321 0.21 -10.58 -40.86
C GLY A 321 0.69 -11.64 -39.86
N SER A 322 2.00 -11.68 -39.57
CA SER A 322 2.59 -12.68 -38.65
C SER A 322 2.93 -12.12 -37.25
N ALA A 323 2.63 -10.87 -36.96
CA ALA A 323 2.89 -10.28 -35.65
C ALA A 323 1.92 -10.84 -34.59
N GLN A 324 2.46 -11.31 -33.45
CA GLN A 324 1.69 -11.70 -32.32
C GLN A 324 1.34 -10.44 -31.52
N TYR A 325 0.03 -10.18 -31.34
CA TYR A 325 -0.45 -9.05 -30.57
C TYR A 325 -0.39 -9.37 -29.09
N LEU A 326 0.22 -8.50 -28.31
CA LEU A 326 0.37 -8.66 -26.87
C LEU A 326 -0.63 -7.84 -26.07
N SER A 327 -1.03 -6.68 -26.59
CA SER A 327 -2.01 -5.80 -25.95
C SER A 327 -2.63 -4.87 -27.00
N PHE A 328 -3.87 -4.44 -26.75
CA PHE A 328 -4.56 -3.47 -27.61
C PHE A 328 -5.42 -2.53 -26.78
N GLN A 329 -5.66 -1.34 -27.30
CA GLN A 329 -6.61 -0.35 -26.76
C GLN A 329 -7.36 0.28 -27.94
N THR A 330 -8.67 0.43 -27.79
CA THR A 330 -9.55 1.01 -28.80
C THR A 330 -10.04 2.38 -28.38
N ILE A 331 -9.97 3.37 -29.24
CA ILE A 331 -10.65 4.66 -29.10
C ILE A 331 -11.96 4.59 -29.88
N LEU A 332 -13.06 4.84 -29.22
CA LEU A 332 -14.34 5.09 -29.88
C LEU A 332 -14.49 6.59 -30.06
N ASN A 333 -14.70 7.06 -31.28
CA ASN A 333 -14.96 8.46 -31.56
C ASN A 333 -16.47 8.70 -31.68
N SER A 334 -16.93 9.85 -31.14
CA SER A 334 -18.34 10.26 -31.16
C SER A 334 -18.90 10.63 -32.55
N GLY A 335 -18.09 10.61 -33.60
CA GLY A 335 -18.52 10.94 -34.96
C GLY A 335 -18.79 12.42 -35.20
N SER A 336 -18.31 13.31 -34.32
CA SER A 336 -18.62 14.74 -34.39
C SER A 336 -17.67 15.56 -35.27
N GLY A 337 -16.60 14.98 -35.80
CA GLY A 337 -15.55 15.70 -36.54
C GLY A 337 -14.71 16.67 -35.69
N SER A 338 -14.93 16.70 -34.38
CA SER A 338 -14.16 17.48 -33.43
C SER A 338 -12.95 16.72 -32.92
N ALA A 339 -11.86 17.41 -32.59
CA ALA A 339 -10.66 16.78 -32.05
C ALA A 339 -10.93 16.26 -30.63
N GLU A 340 -10.79 14.95 -30.42
CA GLU A 340 -10.92 14.29 -29.12
C GLU A 340 -9.54 13.85 -28.61
N SER A 341 -9.27 14.09 -27.32
CA SER A 341 -8.02 13.75 -26.68
C SER A 341 -8.06 12.31 -26.16
N PHE A 342 -6.97 11.59 -26.29
CA PHE A 342 -6.78 10.26 -25.73
C PHE A 342 -5.46 10.13 -24.98
N SER A 343 -5.42 9.19 -24.02
CA SER A 343 -4.19 8.80 -23.32
C SER A 343 -4.32 7.36 -22.86
N PHE A 344 -3.32 6.53 -23.20
CA PHE A 344 -3.25 5.11 -22.83
C PHE A 344 -1.91 4.76 -22.23
N GLU A 345 -1.93 3.78 -21.33
CA GLU A 345 -0.74 3.12 -20.82
C GLU A 345 -0.85 1.61 -21.11
N PHE A 346 0.18 1.06 -21.74
CA PHE A 346 0.40 -0.38 -21.87
C PHE A 346 1.50 -0.77 -20.89
N ASP A 347 1.25 -1.75 -20.05
CA ASP A 347 2.22 -2.28 -19.08
C ASP A 347 2.03 -3.80 -18.99
N PHE A 348 2.94 -4.55 -19.59
CA PHE A 348 2.89 -6.00 -19.58
C PHE A 348 4.28 -6.62 -19.66
N THR A 349 4.38 -7.88 -19.23
CA THR A 349 5.61 -8.66 -19.30
C THR A 349 5.46 -9.77 -20.35
N THR A 350 6.47 -9.93 -21.18
CA THR A 350 6.53 -10.97 -22.20
C THR A 350 7.94 -11.54 -22.31
N THR A 351 8.07 -12.68 -23.01
CA THR A 351 9.38 -13.27 -23.31
C THR A 351 9.78 -12.92 -24.74
N LEU A 352 10.96 -12.30 -24.89
CA LEU A 352 11.57 -12.04 -26.20
C LEU A 352 12.60 -13.12 -26.50
N ASN A 353 12.55 -13.61 -27.73
CA ASN A 353 13.57 -14.46 -28.30
C ASN A 353 14.53 -13.63 -29.17
N THR A 354 15.70 -14.16 -29.48
CA THR A 354 16.67 -13.52 -30.40
C THR A 354 15.99 -13.18 -31.71
N ASN A 355 16.12 -11.96 -32.15
CA ASN A 355 15.52 -11.35 -33.35
C ASN A 355 14.02 -10.99 -33.24
N ASP A 356 13.39 -11.11 -32.07
CA ASP A 356 12.05 -10.57 -31.91
C ASP A 356 12.07 -9.04 -31.99
N ILE A 357 11.05 -8.49 -32.64
CA ILE A 357 10.90 -7.05 -32.86
C ILE A 357 9.70 -6.55 -32.10
N ILE A 358 9.89 -5.51 -31.27
CA ILE A 358 8.83 -4.78 -30.62
C ILE A 358 8.42 -3.60 -31.49
N ARG A 359 7.12 -3.43 -31.71
CA ARG A 359 6.59 -2.33 -32.51
C ARG A 359 5.21 -1.93 -32.06
N LEU A 360 4.92 -0.64 -32.11
CA LEU A 360 3.58 -0.11 -31.89
C LEU A 360 2.90 0.12 -33.24
N TYR A 361 1.66 -0.35 -33.34
CA TYR A 361 0.82 -0.21 -34.52
C TYR A 361 -0.46 0.54 -34.20
N ALA A 362 -0.96 1.25 -35.17
CA ALA A 362 -2.31 1.79 -35.15
C ALA A 362 -3.09 1.31 -36.38
N CYS A 363 -4.36 0.97 -36.18
CA CYS A 363 -5.27 0.59 -37.25
C CYS A 363 -6.70 1.03 -36.97
N THR A 364 -7.58 0.97 -37.95
CA THR A 364 -9.02 1.21 -37.78
C THR A 364 -9.76 -0.12 -37.72
N ASP A 365 -10.82 -0.20 -36.90
CA ASP A 365 -11.61 -1.43 -36.69
C ASP A 365 -12.71 -1.63 -37.75
N ALA A 366 -12.99 -0.63 -38.62
CA ALA A 366 -14.07 -0.72 -39.58
C ALA A 366 -13.55 -1.17 -40.96
N PRO A 367 -14.20 -2.15 -41.60
CA PRO A 367 -13.93 -2.46 -43.02
C PRO A 367 -14.40 -1.27 -43.88
N VAL A 368 -13.45 -0.61 -44.52
CA VAL A 368 -13.76 0.53 -45.39
C VAL A 368 -13.79 0.01 -46.85
N SER A 369 -14.81 0.41 -47.59
CA SER A 369 -14.86 0.08 -49.03
C SER A 369 -13.71 0.76 -49.74
N SER A 370 -13.12 0.08 -50.70
CA SER A 370 -11.89 0.35 -51.45
C SER A 370 -11.73 1.72 -52.14
N SER A 371 -12.53 2.72 -51.84
CA SER A 371 -12.48 4.04 -52.48
C SER A 371 -12.38 5.24 -51.54
N GLN A 372 -12.19 5.03 -50.23
CA GLN A 372 -12.05 6.14 -49.29
C GLN A 372 -10.65 6.14 -48.65
N VAL A 373 -9.83 7.05 -49.08
CA VAL A 373 -8.57 7.40 -48.38
C VAL A 373 -8.94 8.22 -47.17
N PHE A 374 -8.94 7.60 -45.99
CA PHE A 374 -9.13 8.33 -44.76
C PHE A 374 -7.81 8.95 -44.30
N ASN A 375 -7.68 10.26 -44.50
CA ASN A 375 -6.65 11.03 -43.81
C ASN A 375 -7.03 11.19 -42.37
N LEU A 376 -6.68 10.21 -41.52
CA LEU A 376 -6.88 10.26 -40.09
C LEU A 376 -5.68 10.99 -39.46
N ASN A 377 -5.87 12.27 -39.17
CA ASN A 377 -4.89 13.07 -38.45
C ASN A 377 -5.01 12.76 -36.96
N SER A 378 -4.33 11.71 -36.50
CA SER A 378 -4.05 11.53 -35.09
C SER A 378 -2.72 12.18 -34.78
N THR A 379 -2.74 13.21 -33.94
CA THR A 379 -1.53 13.85 -33.46
C THR A 379 -1.11 13.17 -32.17
N ILE A 380 -0.03 12.39 -32.20
CA ILE A 380 0.56 11.81 -31.00
C ILE A 380 1.45 12.88 -30.40
N SER A 381 1.08 13.42 -29.26
CA SER A 381 1.80 14.50 -28.61
C SER A 381 2.89 14.02 -27.66
N LEU A 382 2.77 12.82 -27.10
CA LEU A 382 3.78 12.19 -26.27
C LEU A 382 3.74 10.68 -26.44
N PHE A 383 4.89 10.08 -26.65
CA PHE A 383 5.05 8.64 -26.73
C PHE A 383 6.32 8.23 -25.97
N ASN A 384 6.21 7.27 -25.08
CA ASN A 384 7.33 6.74 -24.32
C ASN A 384 7.30 5.22 -24.35
N ILE A 385 8.34 4.59 -24.90
CA ILE A 385 8.56 3.15 -24.77
C ILE A 385 9.71 2.91 -23.81
N SER A 386 9.48 2.11 -22.80
CA SER A 386 10.54 1.50 -22.02
C SER A 386 10.42 -0.02 -22.12
N ALA A 387 11.44 -0.68 -22.65
CA ALA A 387 11.56 -2.12 -22.57
C ALA A 387 12.72 -2.46 -21.63
N THR A 388 12.42 -3.09 -20.53
CA THR A 388 13.40 -3.51 -19.53
C THR A 388 13.56 -5.03 -19.63
N ALA A 389 14.68 -5.49 -20.16
CA ALA A 389 15.06 -6.88 -20.05
C ALA A 389 15.57 -7.12 -18.62
N ALA A 390 14.75 -7.77 -17.81
CA ALA A 390 15.07 -8.04 -16.41
C ALA A 390 15.85 -9.35 -16.28
N THR A 391 17.06 -9.41 -16.80
CA THR A 391 18.01 -10.43 -16.30
C THR A 391 18.59 -9.88 -15.02
N LEU A 392 18.11 -10.39 -13.89
CA LEU A 392 18.66 -10.03 -12.60
C LEU A 392 20.02 -10.72 -12.43
N VAL A 393 21.08 -9.93 -12.26
CA VAL A 393 22.43 -10.41 -11.96
C VAL A 393 22.87 -9.91 -10.59
N ALA A 394 23.79 -10.64 -9.96
CA ALA A 394 24.36 -10.20 -8.70
C ALA A 394 25.08 -8.85 -8.88
N ALA A 395 24.77 -7.90 -8.03
CA ALA A 395 25.41 -6.59 -8.05
C ALA A 395 26.86 -6.66 -7.59
N THR A 396 27.74 -5.96 -8.29
CA THR A 396 29.16 -5.81 -7.93
C THR A 396 29.51 -4.33 -7.73
N LEU A 397 30.62 -4.06 -7.07
CA LEU A 397 31.08 -2.67 -6.88
C LEU A 397 31.25 -1.96 -8.24
N GLY A 398 30.71 -0.75 -8.34
CA GLY A 398 30.70 0.07 -9.55
C GLY A 398 29.40 -0.04 -10.35
N ASP A 399 28.55 -1.03 -10.09
CA ASP A 399 27.28 -1.16 -10.75
C ASP A 399 26.27 -0.09 -10.31
N SER A 400 25.38 0.30 -11.24
CA SER A 400 24.21 1.12 -10.91
C SER A 400 23.11 0.24 -10.34
N LEU A 401 22.57 0.62 -9.19
CA LEU A 401 21.43 -0.04 -8.55
C LEU A 401 20.16 0.73 -8.85
N THR A 402 19.15 0.01 -9.32
CA THR A 402 17.77 0.49 -9.38
C THR A 402 17.07 0.04 -8.10
N ILE A 403 16.72 0.98 -7.24
CA ILE A 403 16.16 0.67 -5.92
C ILE A 403 14.87 -0.13 -6.01
N ASN A 404 14.06 0.12 -7.02
CA ASN A 404 12.84 -0.67 -7.24
C ASN A 404 13.10 -2.18 -7.47
N ASP A 405 14.30 -2.57 -7.92
CA ASP A 405 14.65 -3.99 -8.12
C ASP A 405 14.92 -4.71 -6.79
N ILE A 406 15.35 -3.99 -5.78
CA ILE A 406 15.89 -4.54 -4.52
C ILE A 406 14.96 -4.41 -3.30
N ILE A 407 13.89 -3.64 -3.40
CA ILE A 407 12.87 -3.56 -2.34
C ILE A 407 12.11 -4.88 -2.20
N PRO A 408 11.49 -5.17 -1.04
CA PRO A 408 10.69 -6.37 -0.83
C PRO A 408 9.61 -6.54 -1.89
N LYS A 409 9.48 -7.78 -2.41
CA LYS A 409 8.52 -8.13 -3.46
C LYS A 409 7.31 -8.87 -2.89
N ASN A 410 6.19 -8.80 -3.62
CA ASN A 410 4.96 -9.52 -3.30
C ASN A 410 4.34 -9.13 -1.94
N ILE A 411 4.58 -7.92 -1.46
CA ILE A 411 3.98 -7.38 -0.23
C ILE A 411 2.91 -6.36 -0.63
N PHE A 412 1.68 -6.57 -0.20
CA PHE A 412 0.62 -5.60 -0.44
C PHE A 412 0.82 -4.33 0.40
N GLN A 413 0.62 -3.16 -0.21
CA GLN A 413 0.71 -1.86 0.47
C GLN A 413 -0.29 -1.77 1.64
N ARG A 414 -1.48 -2.36 1.46
CA ARG A 414 -2.50 -2.47 2.49
C ARG A 414 -1.98 -3.23 3.72
N ASP A 415 -1.36 -4.39 3.53
CA ASP A 415 -0.89 -5.24 4.63
C ASP A 415 0.29 -4.60 5.37
N PHE A 416 1.15 -3.87 4.63
CA PHE A 416 2.22 -3.07 5.21
C PHE A 416 1.66 -1.96 6.10
N PHE A 417 0.68 -1.20 5.61
CA PHE A 417 0.02 -0.14 6.37
C PHE A 417 -0.67 -0.68 7.62
N ILE A 418 -1.49 -1.74 7.49
CA ILE A 418 -2.19 -2.37 8.62
C ILE A 418 -1.20 -2.89 9.67
N SER A 419 -0.07 -3.47 9.26
CA SER A 419 0.95 -3.94 10.19
C SER A 419 1.60 -2.81 10.99
N LEU A 420 1.76 -1.62 10.40
CA LEU A 420 2.19 -0.44 11.15
C LEU A 420 1.11 0.03 12.15
N LEU A 421 -0.17 -0.01 11.77
CA LEU A 421 -1.25 0.31 12.70
C LEU A 421 -1.23 -0.63 13.91
N LYS A 422 -1.02 -1.92 13.68
CA LYS A 422 -0.93 -2.93 14.73
C LYS A 422 0.36 -2.78 15.56
N LEU A 423 1.51 -2.51 14.94
CA LEU A 423 2.79 -2.41 15.65
C LEU A 423 2.77 -1.27 16.69
N PHE A 424 2.10 -0.17 16.40
CA PHE A 424 2.04 1.03 17.24
C PHE A 424 0.67 1.27 17.88
N ASN A 425 -0.26 0.33 17.78
CA ASN A 425 -1.66 0.48 18.25
C ASN A 425 -2.27 1.82 17.81
N LEU A 426 -2.26 2.06 16.50
CA LEU A 426 -2.70 3.32 15.92
C LEU A 426 -4.20 3.30 15.64
N TYR A 427 -4.83 4.42 15.97
CA TYR A 427 -6.20 4.75 15.60
C TYR A 427 -6.19 5.68 14.39
N VAL A 428 -7.09 5.42 13.45
CA VAL A 428 -7.24 6.22 12.24
C VAL A 428 -8.62 6.84 12.22
N THR A 429 -8.67 8.16 12.11
CA THR A 429 -9.90 8.91 11.94
C THR A 429 -9.84 9.77 10.67
N GLU A 430 -10.99 10.12 10.19
CA GLU A 430 -11.16 10.95 8.99
C GLU A 430 -11.20 12.42 9.37
N ASP A 431 -10.53 13.28 8.60
CA ASP A 431 -10.65 14.72 8.80
C ASP A 431 -12.02 15.19 8.26
N LYS A 432 -12.79 15.85 9.11
CA LYS A 432 -14.13 16.31 8.75
C LYS A 432 -14.13 17.43 7.69
N PHE A 433 -13.08 18.22 7.64
CA PHE A 433 -13.02 19.44 6.83
C PHE A 433 -12.14 19.30 5.58
N ILE A 434 -11.09 18.48 5.66
CA ILE A 434 -10.14 18.31 4.58
C ILE A 434 -10.38 16.96 3.90
N GLU A 435 -10.62 17.01 2.59
CA GLU A 435 -10.83 15.81 1.79
C GLU A 435 -9.60 14.93 1.72
N LYS A 436 -9.83 13.62 1.77
CA LYS A 436 -8.78 12.61 1.64
C LYS A 436 -7.64 12.82 2.64
N ARG A 437 -7.97 13.34 3.83
CA ARG A 437 -7.02 13.46 4.93
C ARG A 437 -7.38 12.50 6.06
N LEU A 438 -6.41 11.65 6.41
CA LEU A 438 -6.51 10.74 7.54
C LEU A 438 -5.67 11.26 8.71
N ILE A 439 -6.23 11.19 9.91
CA ILE A 439 -5.54 11.55 11.15
C ILE A 439 -5.20 10.26 11.88
N VAL A 440 -3.91 10.04 12.14
CA VAL A 440 -3.40 8.82 12.77
C VAL A 440 -2.70 9.16 14.07
N LYS A 441 -3.15 8.54 15.16
CA LYS A 441 -2.60 8.72 16.50
C LYS A 441 -2.47 7.39 17.22
N PRO A 442 -1.43 7.19 18.05
CA PRO A 442 -1.40 6.07 18.98
C PRO A 442 -2.58 6.15 19.94
N TYR A 443 -3.03 5.00 20.43
CA TYR A 443 -4.08 4.94 21.45
C TYR A 443 -3.80 5.89 22.64
N THR A 444 -2.56 5.97 23.09
CA THR A 444 -2.13 6.81 24.20
C THR A 444 -2.37 8.31 23.97
N ASP A 445 -2.36 8.75 22.71
CA ASP A 445 -2.48 10.17 22.34
C ASP A 445 -3.82 10.47 21.64
N PHE A 446 -4.67 9.45 21.52
CA PHE A 446 -5.92 9.58 20.78
C PHE A 446 -6.97 10.40 21.53
N TYR A 447 -7.12 10.14 22.83
CA TYR A 447 -8.15 10.79 23.62
C TYR A 447 -7.72 12.17 24.10
N THR A 448 -8.59 13.16 23.88
CA THR A 448 -8.28 14.60 24.12
C THR A 448 -8.54 15.05 25.54
N GLY A 449 -9.17 14.22 26.38
CA GLY A 449 -9.62 14.61 27.73
C GLY A 449 -10.89 15.48 27.74
N VAL A 450 -11.41 15.86 26.58
CA VAL A 450 -12.69 16.59 26.47
C VAL A 450 -13.84 15.66 26.86
N ILE A 451 -14.79 16.16 27.64
CA ILE A 451 -15.94 15.41 28.14
C ILE A 451 -17.23 16.02 27.60
N GLU A 452 -18.07 15.20 27.00
CA GLU A 452 -19.41 15.56 26.55
C GLU A 452 -20.46 14.86 27.40
N ASP A 453 -21.43 15.59 27.92
CA ASP A 453 -22.53 15.00 28.69
C ASP A 453 -23.63 14.44 27.78
N TRP A 454 -23.75 13.11 27.80
CA TRP A 454 -24.77 12.35 27.07
C TRP A 454 -25.89 11.82 27.96
N SER A 455 -25.92 12.18 29.28
CA SER A 455 -26.92 11.67 30.23
C SER A 455 -28.36 11.96 29.78
N ALA A 456 -28.61 13.17 29.24
CA ALA A 456 -29.94 13.57 28.77
C ALA A 456 -30.33 12.98 27.43
N LYS A 457 -29.37 12.44 26.67
CA LYS A 457 -29.60 11.84 25.35
C LYS A 457 -29.99 10.36 25.44
N MET A 458 -29.65 9.69 26.56
CA MET A 458 -29.93 8.26 26.74
C MET A 458 -31.42 8.01 26.98
N ASP A 459 -32.00 7.12 26.18
CA ASP A 459 -33.40 6.65 26.43
C ASP A 459 -33.42 5.54 27.47
N ARG A 460 -34.02 5.87 28.63
CA ARG A 460 -34.13 4.93 29.74
C ARG A 460 -35.36 4.01 29.63
N GLN A 461 -36.23 4.20 28.67
CA GLN A 461 -37.38 3.32 28.43
C GLN A 461 -37.00 2.11 27.57
N LYS A 462 -35.89 2.21 26.82
CA LYS A 462 -35.35 1.10 26.07
C LYS A 462 -34.44 0.23 26.91
N GLN A 463 -34.29 -1.02 26.52
CA GLN A 463 -33.39 -1.95 27.19
C GLN A 463 -31.95 -1.47 27.14
N ILE A 464 -31.31 -1.37 28.28
CA ILE A 464 -29.90 -1.09 28.44
C ILE A 464 -29.18 -2.42 28.67
N SER A 465 -28.16 -2.73 27.91
CA SER A 465 -27.33 -3.91 28.12
C SER A 465 -25.97 -3.49 28.68
N ILE A 466 -25.59 -4.10 29.78
CA ILE A 466 -24.26 -3.91 30.40
C ILE A 466 -23.61 -5.29 30.42
N LYS A 467 -22.52 -5.46 29.66
CA LYS A 467 -21.75 -6.70 29.62
C LYS A 467 -20.45 -6.51 30.40
N PRO A 468 -20.11 -7.39 31.34
CA PRO A 468 -18.77 -7.42 31.89
C PRO A 468 -17.77 -7.78 30.80
N MET A 469 -16.58 -7.25 30.89
CA MET A 469 -15.57 -7.47 29.85
C MET A 469 -15.12 -8.93 29.75
N SER A 470 -15.33 -9.74 30.82
CA SER A 470 -15.10 -11.18 30.76
C SER A 470 -15.95 -11.94 29.71
N GLU A 471 -17.08 -11.36 29.30
CA GLU A 471 -17.96 -11.92 28.26
C GLU A 471 -17.61 -11.39 26.84
N VAL A 472 -16.72 -10.41 26.77
CA VAL A 472 -16.37 -9.72 25.52
C VAL A 472 -14.93 -10.04 25.12
N ASN A 473 -14.03 -10.08 26.09
CA ASN A 473 -12.59 -10.23 25.88
C ASN A 473 -12.18 -11.69 25.68
N ALA A 474 -11.14 -11.89 24.88
CA ALA A 474 -10.37 -13.12 24.90
C ALA A 474 -9.55 -13.23 26.20
N ARG A 475 -9.23 -14.42 26.63
CA ARG A 475 -8.34 -14.65 27.77
C ARG A 475 -6.89 -14.33 27.42
N TYR A 476 -6.45 -14.76 26.26
CA TYR A 476 -5.08 -14.59 25.80
C TYR A 476 -5.04 -13.63 24.63
N TYR A 477 -4.14 -12.67 24.72
CA TYR A 477 -3.80 -11.78 23.60
C TYR A 477 -2.38 -12.10 23.15
N ASN A 478 -2.25 -12.57 21.94
CA ASN A 478 -0.96 -13.02 21.38
C ASN A 478 -0.46 -12.02 20.36
N PHE A 479 0.52 -11.22 20.77
CA PHE A 479 1.21 -10.24 19.93
C PHE A 479 2.39 -10.91 19.26
N LYS A 480 2.33 -11.07 17.95
CA LYS A 480 3.23 -11.97 17.24
C LYS A 480 3.86 -11.34 16.01
N PHE A 481 5.18 -11.52 15.89
CA PHE A 481 5.90 -11.35 14.64
C PHE A 481 5.63 -12.52 13.71
N LYS A 482 5.75 -12.28 12.39
CA LYS A 482 5.63 -13.34 11.41
C LYS A 482 6.81 -14.32 11.55
N ASP A 483 6.50 -15.61 11.52
CA ASP A 483 7.52 -16.66 11.57
C ASP A 483 8.45 -16.60 10.35
N ASP A 484 9.74 -16.75 10.58
CA ASP A 484 10.75 -16.97 9.56
C ASP A 484 11.64 -18.16 9.94
N SER A 485 12.39 -18.66 8.99
CA SER A 485 13.19 -19.89 9.12
C SER A 485 14.69 -19.59 9.15
N ASP A 486 15.11 -18.40 9.58
CA ASP A 486 16.53 -18.13 9.79
C ASP A 486 17.09 -18.88 11.01
N PHE A 487 18.40 -19.07 11.01
CA PHE A 487 19.07 -19.97 11.94
C PHE A 487 18.82 -19.60 13.41
N PHE A 488 18.98 -18.34 13.78
CA PHE A 488 18.87 -17.94 15.19
C PHE A 488 17.42 -17.89 15.68
N LEU A 489 16.47 -17.50 14.83
CA LEU A 489 15.04 -17.55 15.16
C LEU A 489 14.59 -19.00 15.38
N GLU A 490 15.03 -19.92 14.53
CA GLU A 490 14.72 -21.35 14.74
C GLU A 490 15.35 -21.90 16.02
N GLN A 491 16.59 -21.52 16.33
CA GLN A 491 17.24 -21.94 17.58
C GLN A 491 16.51 -21.40 18.80
N TYR A 492 16.12 -20.12 18.79
CA TYR A 492 15.38 -19.52 19.87
C TYR A 492 14.05 -20.25 20.09
N ARG A 493 13.28 -20.46 19.02
CA ARG A 493 12.00 -21.18 19.07
C ARG A 493 12.14 -22.61 19.60
N LYS A 494 13.15 -23.34 19.14
CA LYS A 494 13.42 -24.71 19.63
C LYS A 494 13.80 -24.75 21.11
N ARG A 495 14.48 -23.71 21.61
CA ARG A 495 14.94 -23.65 23.01
C ARG A 495 13.84 -23.21 23.96
N TYR A 496 13.04 -22.22 23.58
CA TYR A 496 12.09 -21.55 24.48
C TYR A 496 10.63 -21.83 24.15
N ASN A 497 10.34 -22.48 23.04
CA ASN A 497 8.98 -22.76 22.54
C ASN A 497 8.12 -21.48 22.36
N GLU A 498 8.76 -20.36 22.04
CA GLU A 498 8.12 -19.09 21.75
C GLU A 498 8.84 -18.36 20.61
N GLY A 499 8.19 -17.36 19.98
CA GLY A 499 8.79 -16.49 19.00
C GLY A 499 9.69 -15.44 19.66
N TYR A 500 10.77 -15.05 18.98
CA TYR A 500 11.66 -13.99 19.47
C TYR A 500 10.94 -12.64 19.43
N GLY A 501 10.78 -12.03 20.62
CA GLY A 501 10.14 -10.74 20.75
C GLY A 501 8.61 -10.77 20.75
N ASP A 502 7.99 -11.95 20.69
CA ASP A 502 6.55 -12.12 20.85
C ASP A 502 6.12 -11.89 22.30
N ARG A 503 4.84 -11.67 22.49
CA ARG A 503 4.25 -11.55 23.83
C ARG A 503 2.87 -12.18 23.88
N ILE A 504 2.67 -13.05 24.86
CA ILE A 504 1.35 -13.54 25.26
C ILE A 504 0.94 -12.79 26.53
N PHE A 505 -0.18 -12.08 26.45
CA PHE A 505 -0.78 -11.43 27.59
C PHE A 505 -1.97 -12.26 28.05
N ASP A 506 -1.88 -12.87 29.27
CA ASP A 506 -2.98 -13.56 29.94
C ASP A 506 -3.66 -12.55 30.89
N ASN A 507 -4.91 -12.24 30.65
CA ASN A 507 -5.66 -11.32 31.49
C ASN A 507 -6.23 -11.97 32.76
N GLY A 508 -6.07 -13.28 32.94
CA GLY A 508 -6.50 -14.03 34.12
C GLY A 508 -8.03 -14.21 34.25
N LEU A 509 -8.83 -13.82 33.25
CA LEU A 509 -10.27 -14.00 33.28
C LEU A 509 -10.67 -15.46 33.18
N GLU A 510 -11.35 -16.00 34.19
CA GLU A 510 -11.64 -17.43 34.28
C GLU A 510 -12.67 -17.91 33.25
N PHE A 511 -13.61 -17.06 32.85
CA PHE A 511 -14.68 -17.40 31.91
C PHE A 511 -14.30 -17.17 30.43
N ALA A 512 -13.37 -16.28 30.18
CA ALA A 512 -12.84 -16.06 28.82
C ALA A 512 -11.90 -17.22 28.44
N LYS A 513 -12.07 -17.79 27.26
CA LYS A 513 -11.29 -18.97 26.77
C LYS A 513 -10.55 -18.72 25.48
N ASP A 514 -11.00 -17.77 24.70
CA ASP A 514 -10.49 -17.51 23.37
C ASP A 514 -9.09 -16.88 23.39
N THR A 515 -8.42 -16.94 22.27
CA THR A 515 -7.15 -16.26 22.02
C THR A 515 -7.34 -15.29 20.87
N GLU A 516 -7.03 -14.03 21.12
CA GLU A 516 -6.97 -12.98 20.10
C GLU A 516 -5.55 -12.88 19.56
N GLN A 517 -5.41 -12.84 18.23
CA GLN A 517 -4.12 -12.75 17.56
C GLN A 517 -3.92 -11.32 17.04
N VAL A 518 -2.77 -10.74 17.34
CA VAL A 518 -2.32 -9.45 16.79
C VAL A 518 -1.07 -9.71 15.97
N ASP A 519 -1.27 -10.20 14.76
CA ASP A 519 -0.20 -10.59 13.86
C ASP A 519 0.20 -9.43 12.95
N ILE A 520 1.50 -9.30 12.69
CA ILE A 520 2.09 -8.36 11.73
C ILE A 520 2.85 -9.11 10.63
N ILE A 521 3.07 -8.47 9.49
CA ILE A 521 3.78 -9.10 8.37
C ILE A 521 5.29 -9.17 8.56
N PHE A 522 5.83 -8.44 9.53
CA PHE A 522 7.28 -8.37 9.78
C PHE A 522 7.75 -9.56 10.61
N ALA A 523 8.88 -10.15 10.24
CA ALA A 523 9.57 -11.11 11.10
C ALA A 523 10.49 -10.41 12.09
N SER A 524 10.67 -11.01 13.25
CA SER A 524 11.65 -10.55 14.22
C SER A 524 13.09 -10.84 13.76
N THR A 525 14.07 -10.21 14.40
CA THR A 525 15.48 -10.37 14.03
C THR A 525 16.36 -10.44 15.26
N VAL A 526 17.14 -11.50 15.35
CA VAL A 526 18.05 -11.72 16.47
C VAL A 526 19.32 -10.91 16.29
N LEU A 527 19.79 -10.29 17.37
CA LEU A 527 21.07 -9.59 17.44
C LEU A 527 22.18 -10.55 17.90
N VAL A 528 23.35 -10.41 17.32
CA VAL A 528 24.53 -11.22 17.65
C VAL A 528 25.73 -10.31 17.87
N GLY A 529 26.46 -10.57 18.93
CA GLY A 529 27.78 -10.01 19.19
C GLY A 529 28.80 -11.15 19.37
N TYR A 530 29.97 -10.99 18.87
CA TYR A 530 31.05 -11.97 19.06
C TYR A 530 31.98 -11.52 20.19
N GLY A 531 32.33 -12.44 21.08
CA GLY A 531 33.25 -12.17 22.16
C GLY A 531 34.62 -11.68 21.63
N GLY A 532 35.05 -10.52 22.10
CA GLY A 532 36.28 -9.84 21.64
C GLY A 532 36.10 -8.87 20.47
N GLU A 533 34.86 -8.73 19.96
CA GLU A 533 34.46 -7.72 18.99
C GLU A 533 33.47 -6.76 19.65
N ASP A 534 33.56 -5.50 19.30
CA ASP A 534 32.71 -4.41 19.85
C ASP A 534 31.51 -4.08 18.96
N LYS A 535 31.27 -4.85 17.88
CA LYS A 535 30.17 -4.66 16.98
C LYS A 535 29.04 -5.65 17.25
N VAL A 536 27.83 -5.11 17.37
CA VAL A 536 26.58 -5.88 17.44
C VAL A 536 25.83 -5.71 16.13
N TYR A 537 25.31 -6.78 15.57
CA TYR A 537 24.63 -6.78 14.28
C TYR A 537 23.49 -7.78 14.21
N SER A 538 22.54 -7.54 13.35
CA SER A 538 21.44 -8.46 13.04
C SER A 538 21.89 -9.58 12.12
N THR A 539 21.21 -10.73 12.23
CA THR A 539 21.51 -11.90 11.41
C THR A 539 20.26 -12.37 10.65
N ILE A 540 20.43 -12.65 9.36
CA ILE A 540 19.35 -13.12 8.47
C ILE A 540 19.96 -14.19 7.53
N PHE A 541 20.21 -15.39 8.03
CA PHE A 541 20.76 -16.48 7.22
C PHE A 541 20.26 -17.86 7.71
N LYS A 542 20.34 -18.86 6.86
CA LYS A 542 20.18 -20.26 7.23
C LYS A 542 21.53 -20.91 7.43
N ARG A 543 21.55 -22.02 8.17
CA ARG A 543 22.73 -22.84 8.34
C ARG A 543 22.47 -24.24 7.82
N ASN A 544 23.30 -24.68 6.89
CA ASN A 544 23.24 -26.00 6.29
C ASN A 544 24.62 -26.66 6.43
N ASN A 545 24.71 -27.83 7.10
CA ASN A 545 25.97 -28.53 7.35
C ASN A 545 27.08 -27.59 7.87
N ASP A 546 26.78 -26.79 8.88
CA ASP A 546 27.68 -25.79 9.47
C ASP A 546 28.14 -24.65 8.55
N LEU A 547 27.60 -24.56 7.34
CA LEU A 547 27.81 -23.44 6.42
C LEU A 547 26.64 -22.45 6.49
N GLU A 548 26.97 -21.17 6.55
CA GLU A 548 25.97 -20.10 6.49
C GLU A 548 25.55 -19.87 5.04
N GLU A 549 24.24 -19.81 4.79
CA GLU A 549 23.68 -19.63 3.47
C GLU A 549 22.76 -18.41 3.42
N ASN A 550 22.95 -17.61 2.40
CA ASN A 550 21.97 -16.58 2.04
C ASN A 550 20.63 -17.19 1.66
N VAL A 551 19.57 -16.58 2.12
CA VAL A 551 18.19 -17.01 1.80
C VAL A 551 17.31 -15.80 1.51
N ASP A 552 16.22 -16.07 0.80
CA ASP A 552 15.10 -15.15 0.79
C ASP A 552 14.42 -15.20 2.17
N SER A 553 14.15 -14.04 2.75
CA SER A 553 13.59 -13.93 4.10
C SER A 553 12.24 -13.20 4.07
N VAL A 554 11.46 -13.39 5.12
CA VAL A 554 10.27 -12.58 5.39
C VAL A 554 10.68 -11.11 5.55
N ILE A 555 9.81 -10.19 5.16
CA ILE A 555 10.03 -8.74 5.35
C ILE A 555 10.27 -8.43 6.84
N ARG A 556 11.17 -7.50 7.11
CA ARG A 556 11.54 -7.11 8.49
C ARG A 556 11.44 -5.61 8.67
N ILE A 557 11.36 -5.22 9.93
CA ILE A 557 11.45 -3.84 10.36
C ILE A 557 12.52 -3.75 11.46
N LEU A 558 13.46 -2.81 11.33
CA LEU A 558 14.56 -2.64 12.26
C LEU A 558 14.74 -1.16 12.57
N GLN A 559 15.28 -0.83 13.73
CA GLN A 559 15.79 0.49 14.07
C GLN A 559 17.25 0.58 13.63
N CYS A 560 17.65 1.69 13.02
CA CYS A 560 19.05 1.92 12.63
C CYS A 560 19.65 3.11 13.35
N LYS A 561 20.96 3.00 13.60
CA LYS A 561 21.76 4.06 14.22
C LYS A 561 23.21 3.99 13.72
N LYS A 562 23.83 5.13 13.46
CA LYS A 562 25.28 5.18 13.24
C LYS A 562 26.01 5.03 14.57
N ILE A 563 26.84 4.02 14.70
CA ILE A 563 27.72 3.77 15.85
C ILE A 563 29.13 4.19 15.48
N THR A 564 29.78 4.92 16.36
CA THR A 564 31.14 5.45 16.18
C THR A 564 32.04 5.05 17.33
N GLY A 565 33.36 5.03 17.10
CA GLY A 565 34.35 4.74 18.14
C GLY A 565 34.54 3.24 18.41
N VAL A 566 34.10 2.39 17.51
CA VAL A 566 34.38 0.94 17.57
C VAL A 566 35.86 0.68 17.15
N ASP A 567 36.34 -0.51 17.49
CA ASP A 567 37.67 -0.96 17.05
C ASP A 567 37.82 -0.88 15.52
N THR A 568 39.04 -0.61 15.07
CA THR A 568 39.34 -0.52 13.63
C THR A 568 39.00 -1.83 12.92
N TRP A 569 38.21 -1.74 11.88
CA TRP A 569 37.81 -2.86 11.03
C TRP A 569 37.80 -2.50 9.54
N HIS A 570 37.65 -3.49 8.68
CA HIS A 570 37.79 -3.30 7.24
C HIS A 570 36.62 -3.84 6.45
N ILE A 571 36.22 -3.09 5.42
CA ILE A 571 35.41 -3.62 4.31
C ILE A 571 36.36 -4.25 3.29
N GLN A 572 36.11 -5.49 2.89
CA GLN A 572 36.96 -6.28 2.03
C GLN A 572 36.32 -6.56 0.67
N ASN A 573 37.15 -6.87 -0.30
CA ASN A 573 36.71 -7.36 -1.62
C ASN A 573 35.89 -8.65 -1.53
N ALA A 574 35.19 -9.00 -2.59
CA ALA A 574 34.34 -10.20 -2.70
C ALA A 574 35.10 -11.49 -2.37
N GLY A 575 36.37 -11.60 -2.76
CA GLY A 575 37.23 -12.75 -2.49
C GLY A 575 37.82 -12.79 -1.07
N GLY A 576 37.64 -11.75 -0.26
CA GLY A 576 38.16 -11.69 1.12
C GLY A 576 39.66 -11.35 1.24
N GLY A 577 40.35 -11.05 0.16
CA GLY A 577 41.81 -10.90 0.14
C GLY A 577 42.35 -9.49 0.19
N GLY A 578 41.53 -8.45 0.14
CA GLY A 578 42.02 -7.06 0.13
C GLY A 578 41.10 -6.12 0.88
N ASN A 579 41.69 -5.28 1.76
CA ASN A 579 40.94 -4.22 2.44
C ASN A 579 40.73 -3.05 1.48
N ILE A 580 39.47 -2.72 1.22
CA ILE A 580 39.10 -1.62 0.33
C ILE A 580 38.64 -0.37 1.09
N HIS A 581 38.30 -0.54 2.38
CA HIS A 581 37.96 0.56 3.26
C HIS A 581 38.31 0.21 4.71
N THR A 582 38.76 1.18 5.47
CA THR A 582 39.10 1.07 6.90
C THR A 582 38.31 2.09 7.69
N THR A 583 37.66 1.67 8.76
CA THR A 583 36.76 2.53 9.53
C THR A 583 36.71 2.12 11.01
N THR A 584 36.21 3.05 11.85
CA THR A 584 35.88 2.86 13.27
C THR A 584 34.41 3.12 13.55
N GLU A 585 33.60 3.07 12.52
CA GLU A 585 32.17 3.29 12.61
C GLU A 585 31.39 2.31 11.72
N TYR A 586 30.09 2.10 12.01
CA TYR A 586 29.20 1.31 11.18
C TYR A 586 27.75 1.73 11.40
N CYS A 587 26.86 1.36 10.49
CA CYS A 587 25.43 1.51 10.68
C CYS A 587 24.88 0.23 11.34
N TYR A 588 24.52 0.35 12.60
CA TYR A 588 23.78 -0.67 13.34
C TYR A 588 22.34 -0.75 12.81
N ALA A 589 21.77 -1.96 12.83
CA ALA A 589 20.34 -2.19 12.66
C ALA A 589 19.88 -3.35 13.54
N GLY A 590 18.78 -3.16 14.26
CA GLY A 590 18.24 -4.17 15.17
C GLY A 590 16.91 -3.76 15.76
N HIS A 591 16.38 -4.57 16.68
CA HIS A 591 15.13 -4.23 17.38
C HIS A 591 15.33 -3.16 18.45
N PHE A 592 16.51 -3.03 19.03
CA PHE A 592 16.85 -1.93 19.93
C PHE A 592 17.27 -0.69 19.14
N ASP A 593 17.05 0.49 19.73
CA ASP A 593 17.48 1.76 19.14
C ASP A 593 19.02 1.96 19.25
N ASP A 594 19.64 1.32 20.23
CA ASP A 594 21.07 1.37 20.51
C ASP A 594 21.53 0.02 21.04
N PRO A 595 22.61 -0.58 20.50
CA PRO A 595 23.08 -1.88 20.97
C PRO A 595 23.74 -1.82 22.34
N ASP A 596 24.35 -0.66 22.73
CA ASP A 596 25.13 -0.51 23.95
C ASP A 596 24.32 0.04 25.11
N VAL A 597 23.46 1.03 24.82
CA VAL A 597 22.61 1.71 25.80
C VAL A 597 21.18 1.81 25.26
N PRO A 598 20.48 0.68 25.15
CA PRO A 598 19.15 0.68 24.58
C PRO A 598 18.16 1.45 25.45
N THR A 599 17.40 2.35 24.83
CA THR A 599 16.35 3.13 25.49
C THR A 599 14.95 2.69 25.07
N ASN A 600 14.84 2.05 23.91
CA ASN A 600 13.59 1.48 23.43
C ASN A 600 13.81 0.25 22.55
N ASP A 601 12.75 -0.55 22.40
CA ASP A 601 12.74 -1.81 21.70
C ASP A 601 11.47 -1.91 20.84
N ILE A 602 11.56 -2.44 19.64
CA ILE A 602 10.39 -2.70 18.79
C ILE A 602 9.79 -4.10 18.98
N ASN A 603 10.36 -4.95 19.85
CA ASN A 603 9.72 -6.19 20.26
C ASN A 603 8.41 -5.93 21.03
N PHE A 604 7.45 -6.83 20.93
CA PHE A 604 6.25 -6.79 21.79
C PHE A 604 6.57 -7.23 23.22
N GLY A 605 7.39 -8.29 23.37
CA GLY A 605 7.86 -8.81 24.64
C GLY A 605 9.36 -8.66 24.82
N VAL A 606 9.85 -8.92 26.03
CA VAL A 606 11.28 -8.99 26.29
C VAL A 606 11.75 -10.38 25.96
N PRO A 607 12.66 -10.58 24.99
CA PRO A 607 13.21 -11.91 24.70
C PRO A 607 13.90 -12.52 25.92
N ILE A 608 13.74 -13.83 26.12
CA ILE A 608 14.36 -14.58 27.25
C ILE A 608 15.87 -14.56 27.12
N GLU A 609 16.37 -14.68 25.90
CA GLU A 609 17.81 -14.66 25.62
C GLU A 609 18.10 -13.70 24.48
N LEU A 610 19.01 -12.80 24.71
CA LEU A 610 19.59 -11.92 23.70
C LEU A 610 20.90 -12.56 23.26
N PHE A 611 21.03 -12.95 22.03
CA PHE A 611 22.24 -13.63 21.50
C PHE A 611 23.42 -12.66 21.30
N PHE A 612 23.53 -11.61 22.12
CA PHE A 612 24.64 -10.67 22.09
C PHE A 612 25.16 -10.35 23.51
N VAL A 613 26.36 -9.83 23.58
CA VAL A 613 27.13 -9.71 24.81
C VAL A 613 26.74 -8.42 25.47
N LEU A 614 25.95 -7.89 25.98
CA LEU A 614 25.88 -6.65 26.74
C LEU A 614 24.53 -5.93 26.78
N VAL A 615 23.47 -6.56 27.18
CA VAL A 615 22.42 -5.74 27.78
C VAL A 615 22.37 -6.06 29.28
N SER A 616 22.87 -5.17 30.08
CA SER A 616 22.67 -5.19 31.51
C SER A 616 21.29 -4.60 31.83
N GLY A 617 20.28 -5.45 31.90
CA GLY A 617 18.96 -5.09 32.35
C GLY A 617 17.85 -5.32 31.31
N ALA A 618 16.66 -5.67 31.76
CA ALA A 618 15.49 -5.78 30.91
C ALA A 618 15.03 -4.39 30.45
N ILE A 619 14.89 -4.23 29.12
CA ILE A 619 14.32 -3.01 28.56
C ILE A 619 12.82 -3.10 28.63
N ASN A 620 12.22 -2.31 29.52
CA ASN A 620 10.77 -2.27 29.66
C ASN A 620 10.06 -1.34 28.66
N VAL A 621 10.82 -0.65 27.80
CA VAL A 621 10.29 0.28 26.79
C VAL A 621 10.12 -0.45 25.46
N ASN A 622 9.28 -1.48 25.46
CA ASN A 622 8.91 -2.26 24.26
C ASN A 622 7.53 -1.84 23.71
N GLN A 623 7.15 -2.37 22.55
CA GLN A 623 5.91 -1.98 21.87
C GLN A 623 4.66 -2.23 22.72
N PHE A 624 4.59 -3.35 23.40
CA PHE A 624 3.45 -3.64 24.26
C PHE A 624 3.35 -2.62 25.41
N ASN A 625 4.45 -2.38 26.11
CA ASN A 625 4.41 -1.48 27.26
C ASN A 625 4.13 -0.02 26.88
N LEU A 626 4.60 0.41 25.70
CA LEU A 626 4.37 1.77 25.22
C LEU A 626 2.97 2.01 24.65
N TYR A 627 2.46 1.05 23.88
CA TYR A 627 1.27 1.31 23.06
C TYR A 627 0.06 0.46 23.42
N TYR A 628 0.27 -0.68 24.10
CA TYR A 628 -0.80 -1.62 24.42
C TYR A 628 -1.13 -1.74 25.90
N SER A 629 -0.18 -1.51 26.80
CA SER A 629 -0.37 -1.78 28.23
C SER A 629 -1.55 -1.03 28.82
N SER A 630 -1.70 0.26 28.52
CA SER A 630 -2.82 1.08 29.02
C SER A 630 -4.16 0.60 28.46
N TYR A 631 -4.20 0.27 27.17
CA TYR A 631 -5.38 -0.29 26.52
C TYR A 631 -5.78 -1.64 27.12
N MET A 632 -4.81 -2.56 27.28
CA MET A 632 -5.06 -3.84 27.91
C MET A 632 -5.52 -3.70 29.35
N ALA A 633 -4.86 -2.85 30.14
CA ALA A 633 -5.26 -2.58 31.50
C ALA A 633 -6.71 -2.08 31.60
N GLU A 634 -7.16 -1.26 30.66
CA GLU A 634 -8.52 -0.74 30.66
C GLU A 634 -9.56 -1.80 30.25
N ILE A 635 -9.34 -2.52 29.16
CA ILE A 635 -10.33 -3.50 28.69
C ILE A 635 -10.40 -4.75 29.59
N THR A 636 -9.33 -5.06 30.33
CA THR A 636 -9.26 -6.23 31.21
C THR A 636 -9.51 -5.89 32.69
N ASP A 637 -9.76 -4.63 33.04
CA ASP A 637 -10.11 -4.25 34.41
C ASP A 637 -11.44 -4.89 34.84
N LYS A 638 -11.50 -5.37 36.07
CA LYS A 638 -12.69 -6.03 36.68
C LYS A 638 -13.93 -5.14 36.66
N ASP A 639 -13.76 -3.83 36.71
CA ASP A 639 -14.83 -2.83 36.74
C ASP A 639 -15.16 -2.27 35.36
N SER A 640 -14.40 -2.67 34.32
CA SER A 640 -14.65 -2.31 32.93
C SER A 640 -15.91 -3.03 32.41
N ARG A 641 -16.70 -2.32 31.62
CA ARG A 641 -17.98 -2.80 31.11
C ARG A 641 -18.29 -2.22 29.76
N LEU A 642 -18.83 -3.06 28.88
CA LEU A 642 -19.41 -2.62 27.64
C LEU A 642 -20.88 -2.26 27.84
N LEU A 643 -21.18 -0.97 27.75
CA LEU A 643 -22.53 -0.43 27.77
C LEU A 643 -23.08 -0.38 26.34
N THR A 644 -24.23 -1.01 26.13
CA THR A 644 -25.00 -0.87 24.89
C THR A 644 -26.34 -0.27 25.23
N ALA A 645 -26.62 0.93 24.75
CA ALA A 645 -27.84 1.68 25.03
C ALA A 645 -28.32 2.46 23.80
N PHE A 646 -29.54 2.98 23.89
CA PHE A 646 -30.16 3.80 22.85
C PHE A 646 -30.09 5.28 23.22
N PHE A 647 -29.69 6.09 22.25
CA PHE A 647 -29.51 7.53 22.42
C PHE A 647 -30.32 8.28 21.38
N LYS A 648 -30.88 9.41 21.77
CA LYS A 648 -31.48 10.34 20.84
C LYS A 648 -30.39 11.26 20.29
N LEU A 649 -29.87 10.90 19.12
CA LEU A 649 -28.85 11.67 18.40
C LEU A 649 -29.49 12.36 17.21
N ASN A 650 -29.25 13.65 17.08
CA ASN A 650 -29.66 14.43 15.92
C ASN A 650 -28.51 14.60 14.93
N GLU A 651 -28.79 15.20 13.77
CA GLU A 651 -27.80 15.41 12.71
C GLU A 651 -26.60 16.29 13.15
N GLN A 652 -26.81 17.21 14.10
CA GLN A 652 -25.75 18.05 14.65
C GLN A 652 -24.83 17.21 15.57
N ASP A 653 -25.41 16.29 16.34
CA ASP A 653 -24.64 15.39 17.20
C ASP A 653 -23.74 14.47 16.34
N ILE A 654 -24.25 14.00 15.21
CA ILE A 654 -23.47 13.16 14.29
C ILE A 654 -22.43 14.00 13.54
N PHE A 655 -22.79 15.20 13.08
CA PHE A 655 -21.84 16.11 12.45
C PHE A 655 -20.67 16.44 13.39
N ASN A 656 -20.94 16.65 14.68
CA ASN A 656 -19.93 16.94 15.69
C ASN A 656 -19.32 15.68 16.31
N LEU A 657 -19.77 14.47 15.93
CA LEU A 657 -19.34 13.22 16.52
C LEU A 657 -17.81 13.10 16.51
N ASP A 658 -17.21 12.99 17.70
CA ASP A 658 -15.80 12.79 17.90
C ASP A 658 -15.57 11.61 18.84
N PHE A 659 -14.91 10.57 18.33
CA PHE A 659 -14.54 9.39 19.11
C PHE A 659 -13.39 9.66 20.10
N ALA A 660 -12.65 10.72 19.90
CA ALA A 660 -11.55 11.12 20.79
C ALA A 660 -12.04 11.81 22.08
N THR A 661 -13.34 12.10 22.20
CA THR A 661 -13.94 12.71 23.38
C THR A 661 -14.61 11.67 24.28
N PHE A 662 -14.53 11.88 25.59
CA PHE A 662 -15.25 11.03 26.53
C PHE A 662 -16.73 11.41 26.59
N LYS A 663 -17.58 10.41 26.84
CA LYS A 663 -19.01 10.61 27.04
C LYS A 663 -19.33 10.42 28.54
N TYR A 664 -19.86 11.44 29.18
CA TYR A 664 -20.34 11.35 30.55
C TYR A 664 -21.80 10.89 30.54
N ILE A 665 -22.11 9.83 31.31
CA ILE A 665 -23.44 9.26 31.42
C ILE A 665 -23.67 8.87 32.89
N ASP A 666 -24.61 9.55 33.56
CA ASP A 666 -25.10 9.22 34.91
C ASP A 666 -24.00 8.92 35.96
N GLY A 667 -22.94 9.71 35.98
CA GLY A 667 -21.85 9.57 36.97
C GLY A 667 -20.68 8.70 36.50
N GLY A 668 -20.74 8.15 35.27
CA GLY A 668 -19.65 7.39 34.63
C GLY A 668 -19.07 8.08 33.43
N LEU A 669 -17.77 7.89 33.19
CA LEU A 669 -17.11 8.26 31.94
C LEU A 669 -17.00 7.05 31.03
N TYR A 670 -17.25 7.28 29.76
CA TYR A 670 -17.24 6.24 28.72
C TYR A 670 -16.49 6.70 27.48
N ARG A 671 -15.87 5.74 26.80
CA ARG A 671 -15.38 5.88 25.43
C ARG A 671 -16.43 5.38 24.48
N LEU A 672 -16.74 6.17 23.48
CA LEU A 672 -17.62 5.74 22.41
C LEU A 672 -16.83 4.82 21.46
N SER A 673 -17.26 3.58 21.31
CA SER A 673 -16.66 2.62 20.38
C SER A 673 -17.41 2.58 19.06
N LYS A 674 -18.74 2.59 19.11
CA LYS A 674 -19.58 2.40 17.92
C LYS A 674 -20.92 3.13 18.04
N VAL A 675 -21.33 3.76 16.95
CA VAL A 675 -22.70 4.26 16.74
C VAL A 675 -23.29 3.41 15.63
N MET A 676 -24.33 2.62 15.96
CA MET A 676 -24.87 1.61 15.06
C MET A 676 -26.18 2.07 14.44
N ASP A 677 -26.28 1.90 13.13
CA ASP A 677 -27.50 2.03 12.38
C ASP A 677 -28.22 3.39 12.61
N TYR A 678 -27.44 4.48 12.67
CA TYR A 678 -28.00 5.83 12.70
C TYR A 678 -28.82 6.07 11.44
N ASP A 679 -30.11 6.35 11.60
CA ASP A 679 -30.98 6.68 10.47
C ASP A 679 -31.07 8.18 10.27
N ALA A 680 -30.45 8.66 9.21
CA ALA A 680 -30.40 10.07 8.87
C ALA A 680 -31.77 10.66 8.43
N GLY A 681 -32.70 9.82 8.00
CA GLY A 681 -34.04 10.20 7.52
C GLY A 681 -35.13 10.14 8.59
N ALA A 682 -34.90 9.39 9.66
CA ALA A 682 -35.85 9.16 10.72
C ALA A 682 -35.37 9.78 12.04
N ASN A 683 -36.29 10.34 12.82
CA ASN A 683 -35.99 10.82 14.18
C ASN A 683 -36.06 9.64 15.17
N GLU A 684 -35.29 8.58 14.88
CA GLU A 684 -35.26 7.35 15.66
C GLU A 684 -34.12 7.36 16.70
N LEU A 685 -34.24 6.43 17.65
CA LEU A 685 -33.19 6.22 18.65
C LEU A 685 -32.04 5.41 18.04
N THR A 686 -30.83 5.85 18.28
CA THR A 686 -29.61 5.24 17.76
C THR A 686 -28.95 4.37 18.82
N LYS A 687 -28.61 3.16 18.47
CA LYS A 687 -27.90 2.23 19.36
C LYS A 687 -26.42 2.55 19.37
N CYS A 688 -25.84 2.73 20.57
CA CYS A 688 -24.42 2.99 20.75
C CYS A 688 -23.76 1.97 21.66
N GLU A 689 -22.51 1.67 21.39
CA GLU A 689 -21.62 0.87 22.23
C GLU A 689 -20.55 1.77 22.84
N LEU A 690 -20.44 1.70 24.18
CA LEU A 690 -19.53 2.52 24.95
C LEU A 690 -18.77 1.68 25.97
N LEU A 691 -17.45 1.88 26.06
CA LEU A 691 -16.62 1.24 27.05
C LEU A 691 -16.45 2.16 28.26
N ARG A 692 -16.67 1.63 29.46
CA ARG A 692 -16.48 2.41 30.69
C ARG A 692 -14.99 2.72 30.89
N VAL A 693 -14.69 3.98 31.12
CA VAL A 693 -13.35 4.46 31.48
C VAL A 693 -13.12 4.23 32.98
N ILE A 694 -12.07 3.51 33.33
CA ILE A 694 -11.71 3.20 34.72
C ILE A 694 -10.58 4.10 35.20
N ASN A 695 -9.61 4.38 34.32
CA ASN A 695 -8.45 5.20 34.63
C ASN A 695 -8.45 6.47 33.78
N THR A 696 -8.42 7.63 34.44
CA THR A 696 -8.43 8.96 33.77
C THR A 696 -7.05 9.64 33.74
N THR A 697 -6.01 8.97 34.19
CA THR A 697 -4.63 9.48 34.10
C THR A 697 -4.11 9.24 32.67
N TYR A 698 -4.16 10.27 31.87
CA TYR A 698 -3.60 10.34 30.51
C TYR A 698 -2.44 11.31 30.46
#